data_8df7a1f8c91c0834dcfd82540baef683
#
_entry.id   8df7a1f8c91c0834dcfd82540baef683
#
_cell.length_a   1.000
_cell.length_b   1.000
_cell.length_c   1.000
_cell.angle_alpha   90.00
_cell.angle_beta   90.00
_cell.angle_gamma   90.00
#
_symmetry.space_group_name_H-M   'P 1'
#
loop_
_entity.id
_entity.type
_entity.pdbx_description
1 polymer ?
#
loop_
_entity_poly.entity_id
_entity_poly.type
_entity_poly.pdbx_seq_one_letter_code
_entity_poly.pdbx_strand_id
1 'polypeptide(L)'
;MNMPTWREWLFSAKALIAALLALYIALAIPLENPYWAMASVYVVSHPLSGATRSKAIYRALGTLLGAAASVVLLPTFAQQPVMLSLAISLWIGALLFLSLLDRSPRSYIFLLAAYTVPLISLAEVNHPATIFDVALARSEEILLGIVCASVVNAVLFPSRIAPTLAAKMHLLLRDGRGAVSRMLNTQHLGEADQRALNALLVDVMGLDAMISHLSHDSGSHLSTVHAREFRARMAMLMPQLISTADSLHRLQAELQGLLPELVDYLQQVDRWIQSDAEAGHGEHLRERSLQLAAWLGDSHPAHALAIDSGLRQLRALIDLWQDCLDLYQQFHEGHPEAAPALRYHVQQLVGGPRHYDYGLLAFTAASVALSVFCLSMLWFVSGWEHGYSGVFIAAVAGCFFASQDNPAPFIKSFLVATLISSTAAGVYLFALMPNVHDFGSLAILLAVPLLLLGTLAGRPQHAGTVIVIAVQTISNITLQDSYRADFQLFADIALSTALGVLFAFVWARLTRPFGTLWAARRLVRHGWLSLAALADLRRWRNEADDASSFIDRIAQLLPRLAQLDDDRLALNDATRELRVGFRLLELRELRPAPAIEQKLEPVLGMIRAHFLACATARSQLPTLEPLRDTLEAALLDLQRDASPSAHQAAQVVHGLRLALFADASASVRAAPGGPPPAAGLFPAGAHA
;
A
#
# COMPACT_ATOMS: atom_id res chain seq x y z
N MET A 1 -11.33 2.89 -25.88
CA MET A 1 -11.00 3.96 -24.89
C MET A 1 -12.24 4.79 -24.69
N ASN A 2 -12.73 4.94 -23.45
CA ASN A 2 -13.87 5.79 -23.15
C ASN A 2 -13.48 7.26 -23.36
N MET A 3 -14.41 8.07 -23.86
CA MET A 3 -14.22 9.52 -24.06
C MET A 3 -13.78 10.18 -22.73
N PRO A 4 -12.85 11.16 -22.77
CA PRO A 4 -12.44 11.88 -21.57
C PRO A 4 -13.60 12.59 -20.91
N THR A 5 -13.68 12.50 -19.59
CA THR A 5 -14.68 13.20 -18.79
C THR A 5 -14.38 14.70 -18.71
N TRP A 6 -15.40 15.52 -18.39
CA TRP A 6 -15.23 16.97 -18.16
C TRP A 6 -14.15 17.27 -17.10
N ARG A 7 -14.08 16.44 -16.06
CA ARG A 7 -13.07 16.60 -14.99
C ARG A 7 -11.64 16.34 -15.47
N GLU A 8 -11.44 15.38 -16.38
CA GLU A 8 -10.14 15.11 -16.98
C GLU A 8 -9.69 16.26 -17.90
N TRP A 9 -10.63 16.84 -18.69
CA TRP A 9 -10.35 18.03 -19.49
C TRP A 9 -10.01 19.26 -18.62
N LEU A 10 -10.76 19.47 -17.54
CA LEU A 10 -10.51 20.58 -16.61
C LEU A 10 -9.13 20.44 -15.95
N PHE A 11 -8.75 19.23 -15.53
CA PHE A 11 -7.42 18.98 -14.99
C PHE A 11 -6.33 19.29 -16.00
N SER A 12 -6.48 18.80 -17.23
CA SER A 12 -5.53 19.03 -18.32
C SER A 12 -5.38 20.51 -18.64
N ALA A 13 -6.48 21.25 -18.75
CA ALA A 13 -6.45 22.69 -19.00
C ALA A 13 -5.75 23.47 -17.89
N LYS A 14 -5.99 23.15 -16.62
CA LYS A 14 -5.28 23.76 -15.48
C LYS A 14 -3.78 23.50 -15.54
N ALA A 15 -3.37 22.24 -15.79
CA ALA A 15 -1.98 21.88 -15.89
C ALA A 15 -1.29 22.62 -17.04
N LEU A 16 -1.97 22.74 -18.19
CA LEU A 16 -1.43 23.49 -19.33
C LEU A 16 -1.30 24.99 -19.02
N ILE A 17 -2.35 25.61 -18.45
CA ILE A 17 -2.30 27.04 -18.09
C ILE A 17 -1.14 27.31 -17.12
N ALA A 18 -0.99 26.47 -16.08
CA ALA A 18 0.09 26.60 -15.12
C ALA A 18 1.48 26.42 -15.79
N ALA A 19 1.59 25.47 -16.72
CA ALA A 19 2.83 25.17 -17.42
C ALA A 19 3.24 26.31 -18.38
N LEU A 20 2.28 26.84 -19.14
CA LEU A 20 2.53 27.99 -20.03
C LEU A 20 2.83 29.26 -19.23
N LEU A 21 2.15 29.49 -18.10
CA LEU A 21 2.43 30.61 -17.21
C LEU A 21 3.85 30.51 -16.63
N ALA A 22 4.26 29.32 -16.16
CA ALA A 22 5.59 29.08 -15.64
C ALA A 22 6.67 29.31 -16.72
N LEU A 23 6.44 28.81 -17.93
CA LEU A 23 7.32 29.00 -19.07
C LEU A 23 7.43 30.49 -19.47
N TYR A 24 6.29 31.21 -19.52
CA TYR A 24 6.27 32.63 -19.85
C TYR A 24 7.06 33.46 -18.85
N ILE A 25 6.83 33.24 -17.56
CA ILE A 25 7.58 33.96 -16.50
C ILE A 25 9.08 33.61 -16.55
N ALA A 26 9.41 32.33 -16.75
CA ALA A 26 10.80 31.88 -16.83
C ALA A 26 11.57 32.52 -18.03
N LEU A 27 10.91 32.69 -19.16
CA LEU A 27 11.46 33.39 -20.32
C LEU A 27 11.55 34.92 -20.11
N ALA A 28 10.57 35.49 -19.40
CA ALA A 28 10.57 36.94 -19.11
C ALA A 28 11.64 37.36 -18.09
N ILE A 29 12.06 36.47 -17.17
CA ILE A 29 13.09 36.70 -16.16
C ILE A 29 14.46 36.15 -16.61
N PRO A 30 14.72 35.92 -17.84
CA PRO A 30 15.73 35.14 -18.55
C PRO A 30 16.46 34.08 -17.68
N LEU A 31 15.67 33.06 -17.20
CA LEU A 31 16.27 31.93 -16.53
C LEU A 31 17.03 31.04 -17.51
N GLU A 32 18.09 30.37 -17.07
CA GLU A 32 18.98 29.59 -17.93
C GLU A 32 18.25 28.43 -18.67
N ASN A 33 17.35 27.74 -17.97
CA ASN A 33 16.67 26.58 -18.51
C ASN A 33 15.13 26.63 -18.25
N PRO A 34 14.39 27.53 -18.92
CA PRO A 34 12.97 27.82 -18.68
C PRO A 34 12.08 26.57 -18.75
N TYR A 35 12.46 25.57 -19.54
CA TYR A 35 11.71 24.32 -19.68
C TYR A 35 11.59 23.51 -18.39
N TRP A 36 12.51 23.67 -17.41
CA TRP A 36 12.39 23.01 -16.12
C TRP A 36 11.24 23.57 -15.28
N ALA A 37 10.94 24.85 -15.39
CA ALA A 37 9.76 25.43 -14.74
C ALA A 37 8.50 24.79 -15.29
N MET A 38 8.37 24.68 -16.62
CA MET A 38 7.25 24.02 -17.28
C MET A 38 7.14 22.53 -16.93
N ALA A 39 8.24 21.78 -16.99
CA ALA A 39 8.28 20.35 -16.66
C ALA A 39 7.87 20.09 -15.19
N SER A 40 8.29 20.97 -14.28
CA SER A 40 7.98 20.88 -12.85
C SER A 40 6.50 21.00 -12.57
N VAL A 41 5.75 21.77 -13.35
CA VAL A 41 4.29 21.83 -13.25
C VAL A 41 3.66 20.46 -13.45
N TYR A 42 4.02 19.75 -14.52
CA TYR A 42 3.45 18.41 -14.79
C TYR A 42 3.81 17.38 -13.72
N VAL A 43 5.00 17.46 -13.15
CA VAL A 43 5.40 16.53 -12.07
C VAL A 43 4.58 16.76 -10.79
N VAL A 44 4.29 18.04 -10.46
CA VAL A 44 3.57 18.39 -9.22
C VAL A 44 2.07 18.31 -9.38
N SER A 45 1.54 18.54 -10.59
CA SER A 45 0.10 18.57 -10.86
C SER A 45 -0.57 17.25 -10.50
N HIS A 46 -1.67 17.35 -9.74
CA HIS A 46 -2.52 16.24 -9.38
C HIS A 46 -3.99 16.70 -9.46
N PRO A 47 -4.93 15.81 -9.84
CA PRO A 47 -6.36 16.15 -9.87
C PRO A 47 -6.92 16.73 -8.57
N LEU A 48 -6.35 16.33 -7.42
CA LEU A 48 -6.75 16.80 -6.08
C LEU A 48 -5.79 17.89 -5.59
N SER A 49 -6.33 19.02 -5.12
CA SER A 49 -5.56 20.20 -4.70
C SER A 49 -4.62 19.94 -3.53
N GLY A 50 -5.07 19.22 -2.50
CA GLY A 50 -4.21 18.89 -1.35
C GLY A 50 -3.06 17.95 -1.71
N ALA A 51 -3.24 17.05 -2.70
CA ALA A 51 -2.15 16.21 -3.20
C ALA A 51 -1.12 17.04 -3.99
N THR A 52 -1.57 18.03 -4.78
CA THR A 52 -0.67 18.98 -5.45
C THR A 52 0.14 19.77 -4.42
N ARG A 53 -0.51 20.30 -3.37
CA ARG A 53 0.15 21.09 -2.33
C ARG A 53 1.19 20.27 -1.54
N SER A 54 0.86 19.05 -1.16
CA SER A 54 1.81 18.17 -0.45
C SER A 54 3.02 17.83 -1.33
N LYS A 55 2.80 17.45 -2.59
CA LYS A 55 3.88 17.21 -3.56
C LYS A 55 4.72 18.45 -3.80
N ALA A 56 4.11 19.63 -3.88
CA ALA A 56 4.78 20.92 -4.04
C ALA A 56 5.81 21.16 -2.94
N ILE A 57 5.39 21.05 -1.68
CA ILE A 57 6.28 21.25 -0.51
C ILE A 57 7.41 20.23 -0.51
N TYR A 58 7.09 18.95 -0.68
CA TYR A 58 8.10 17.89 -0.62
C TYR A 58 9.08 17.95 -1.80
N ARG A 59 8.61 18.38 -2.99
CA ARG A 59 9.47 18.62 -4.14
C ARG A 59 10.43 19.78 -3.91
N ALA A 60 9.95 20.89 -3.38
CA ALA A 60 10.80 22.05 -3.04
C ALA A 60 11.91 21.63 -2.05
N LEU A 61 11.54 20.98 -0.95
CA LEU A 61 12.51 20.53 0.05
C LEU A 61 13.52 19.53 -0.50
N GLY A 62 13.07 18.54 -1.28
CA GLY A 62 13.95 17.55 -1.88
C GLY A 62 14.92 18.15 -2.91
N THR A 63 14.45 19.10 -3.73
CA THR A 63 15.31 19.82 -4.69
C THR A 63 16.38 20.64 -3.96
N LEU A 64 15.99 21.41 -2.95
CA LEU A 64 16.94 22.23 -2.19
C LEU A 64 17.99 21.35 -1.47
N LEU A 65 17.57 20.24 -0.89
CA LEU A 65 18.49 19.28 -0.25
C LEU A 65 19.48 18.67 -1.25
N GLY A 66 18.99 18.26 -2.43
CA GLY A 66 19.84 17.71 -3.49
C GLY A 66 20.77 18.76 -4.10
N ALA A 67 20.28 19.98 -4.33
CA ALA A 67 21.09 21.11 -4.80
C ALA A 67 22.22 21.46 -3.83
N ALA A 68 21.90 21.58 -2.54
CA ALA A 68 22.92 21.83 -1.49
C ALA A 68 23.97 20.71 -1.44
N ALA A 69 23.56 19.45 -1.57
CA ALA A 69 24.49 18.32 -1.61
C ALA A 69 25.38 18.36 -2.87
N SER A 70 24.84 18.76 -4.02
CA SER A 70 25.62 18.91 -5.27
C SER A 70 26.74 19.95 -5.13
N VAL A 71 26.43 21.09 -4.51
CA VAL A 71 27.40 22.17 -4.24
C VAL A 71 28.53 21.71 -3.31
N VAL A 72 28.27 20.73 -2.44
CA VAL A 72 29.32 20.19 -1.54
C VAL A 72 30.07 19.04 -2.22
N LEU A 73 29.39 18.08 -2.84
CA LEU A 73 29.99 16.85 -3.34
C LEU A 73 30.86 17.09 -4.59
N LEU A 74 30.39 17.91 -5.55
CA LEU A 74 31.14 18.10 -6.79
C LEU A 74 32.47 18.79 -6.58
N PRO A 75 32.60 19.95 -5.93
CA PRO A 75 33.90 20.59 -5.72
C PRO A 75 34.86 19.74 -4.87
N THR A 76 34.33 19.00 -3.88
CA THR A 76 35.13 18.16 -2.98
C THR A 76 35.82 17.02 -3.74
N PHE A 77 35.14 16.41 -4.71
CA PHE A 77 35.63 15.21 -5.41
C PHE A 77 35.87 15.42 -6.92
N ALA A 78 35.81 16.64 -7.44
CA ALA A 78 35.91 16.95 -8.88
C ALA A 78 37.16 16.34 -9.54
N GLN A 79 38.30 16.32 -8.83
CA GLN A 79 39.56 15.77 -9.32
C GLN A 79 39.67 14.23 -9.18
N GLN A 80 38.69 13.61 -8.60
CA GLN A 80 38.69 12.15 -8.29
C GLN A 80 37.41 11.49 -8.78
N PRO A 81 37.28 11.16 -10.07
CA PRO A 81 36.03 10.72 -10.68
C PRO A 81 35.47 9.42 -10.03
N VAL A 82 36.33 8.52 -9.60
CA VAL A 82 35.93 7.29 -8.88
C VAL A 82 35.32 7.62 -7.52
N MET A 83 35.94 8.56 -6.78
CA MET A 83 35.43 8.98 -5.46
C MET A 83 34.13 9.78 -5.58
N LEU A 84 34.01 10.65 -6.60
CA LEU A 84 32.78 11.36 -6.91
C LEU A 84 31.64 10.38 -7.21
N SER A 85 31.88 9.42 -8.10
CA SER A 85 30.90 8.39 -8.45
C SER A 85 30.48 7.55 -7.25
N LEU A 86 31.43 7.19 -6.37
CA LEU A 86 31.15 6.47 -5.14
C LEU A 86 30.34 7.32 -4.16
N ALA A 87 30.70 8.60 -3.97
CA ALA A 87 30.00 9.52 -3.07
C ALA A 87 28.54 9.75 -3.53
N ILE A 88 28.32 9.98 -4.84
CA ILE A 88 26.98 10.12 -5.42
C ILE A 88 26.17 8.82 -5.25
N SER A 89 26.77 7.67 -5.51
CA SER A 89 26.09 6.38 -5.39
C SER A 89 25.71 6.05 -3.94
N LEU A 90 26.58 6.35 -2.98
CA LEU A 90 26.28 6.19 -1.55
C LEU A 90 25.20 7.17 -1.08
N TRP A 91 25.21 8.42 -1.56
CA TRP A 91 24.17 9.39 -1.32
C TRP A 91 22.81 8.88 -1.80
N ILE A 92 22.74 8.39 -3.05
CA ILE A 92 21.52 7.78 -3.62
C ILE A 92 21.06 6.60 -2.77
N GLY A 93 21.97 5.67 -2.42
CA GLY A 93 21.64 4.51 -1.62
C GLY A 93 21.10 4.86 -0.23
N ALA A 94 21.76 5.79 0.47
CA ALA A 94 21.35 6.23 1.80
C ALA A 94 19.95 6.89 1.77
N LEU A 95 19.73 7.84 0.87
CA LEU A 95 18.45 8.52 0.77
C LEU A 95 17.33 7.62 0.22
N LEU A 96 17.64 6.73 -0.70
CA LEU A 96 16.67 5.74 -1.16
C LEU A 96 16.26 4.81 -0.01
N PHE A 97 17.19 4.37 0.83
CA PHE A 97 16.87 3.58 2.01
C PHE A 97 15.95 4.33 2.97
N LEU A 98 16.22 5.61 3.25
CA LEU A 98 15.33 6.46 4.06
C LEU A 98 13.96 6.65 3.42
N SER A 99 13.91 6.85 2.10
CA SER A 99 12.67 6.95 1.35
C SER A 99 11.81 5.68 1.44
N LEU A 100 12.43 4.51 1.39
CA LEU A 100 11.73 3.22 1.49
C LEU A 100 11.25 2.92 2.92
N LEU A 101 11.87 3.50 3.94
CA LEU A 101 11.42 3.43 5.33
C LEU A 101 10.19 4.30 5.59
N ASP A 102 10.06 5.42 4.90
CA ASP A 102 8.91 6.30 5.07
C ASP A 102 7.84 6.04 4.01
N ARG A 103 6.73 5.39 4.40
CA ARG A 103 5.58 5.12 3.52
C ARG A 103 4.57 6.27 3.45
N SER A 104 4.93 7.43 3.97
CA SER A 104 4.15 8.64 3.83
C SER A 104 4.57 9.43 2.57
N PRO A 105 3.77 10.39 2.09
CA PRO A 105 4.20 11.26 0.99
C PRO A 105 5.49 12.04 1.25
N ARG A 106 5.97 12.11 2.51
CA ARG A 106 7.25 12.72 2.87
C ARG A 106 8.45 11.96 2.32
N SER A 107 8.32 10.66 2.05
CA SER A 107 9.34 9.82 1.41
C SER A 107 9.83 10.43 0.09
N TYR A 108 8.99 11.21 -0.57
CA TYR A 108 9.32 11.89 -1.82
C TYR A 108 10.45 12.92 -1.67
N ILE A 109 10.67 13.52 -0.47
CA ILE A 109 11.78 14.43 -0.19
C ILE A 109 13.11 13.69 -0.42
N PHE A 110 13.26 12.53 0.22
CA PHE A 110 14.48 11.72 0.15
C PHE A 110 14.70 11.17 -1.25
N LEU A 111 13.62 10.68 -1.89
CA LEU A 111 13.68 10.17 -3.25
C LEU A 111 14.16 11.22 -4.24
N LEU A 112 13.61 12.42 -4.15
CA LEU A 112 13.97 13.54 -5.02
C LEU A 112 15.39 14.00 -4.78
N ALA A 113 15.78 14.21 -3.51
CA ALA A 113 17.13 14.60 -3.17
C ALA A 113 18.19 13.57 -3.62
N ALA A 114 17.81 12.26 -3.66
CA ALA A 114 18.69 11.21 -4.13
C ALA A 114 19.10 11.41 -5.61
N TYR A 115 18.14 11.59 -6.52
CA TYR A 115 18.45 11.72 -7.95
C TYR A 115 18.70 13.15 -8.43
N THR A 116 18.44 14.17 -7.60
CA THR A 116 18.79 15.57 -7.93
C THR A 116 20.30 15.77 -7.98
N VAL A 117 21.05 15.07 -7.13
CA VAL A 117 22.53 15.19 -7.12
C VAL A 117 23.16 14.76 -8.46
N PRO A 118 22.90 13.56 -9.01
CA PRO A 118 23.44 13.21 -10.32
C PRO A 118 22.91 14.12 -11.45
N LEU A 119 21.68 14.64 -11.34
CA LEU A 119 21.13 15.58 -12.32
C LEU A 119 21.95 16.87 -12.41
N ILE A 120 22.34 17.43 -11.28
CA ILE A 120 23.07 18.70 -11.21
C ILE A 120 24.58 18.47 -11.34
N SER A 121 25.16 17.54 -10.54
CA SER A 121 26.62 17.39 -10.45
C SER A 121 27.25 16.75 -11.68
N LEU A 122 26.59 15.76 -12.33
CA LEU A 122 27.23 15.06 -13.45
C LEU A 122 27.24 15.89 -14.73
N ALA A 123 26.28 16.80 -14.90
CA ALA A 123 26.26 17.74 -16.01
C ALA A 123 27.44 18.75 -15.93
N GLU A 124 27.83 19.13 -14.69
CA GLU A 124 28.84 20.15 -14.43
C GLU A 124 30.20 19.58 -14.01
N VAL A 125 30.45 18.29 -14.24
CA VAL A 125 31.69 17.63 -13.80
C VAL A 125 32.93 18.26 -14.40
N ASN A 126 32.85 18.82 -15.62
CA ASN A 126 33.93 19.50 -16.32
C ASN A 126 34.06 20.99 -15.91
N HIS A 127 33.04 21.54 -15.28
CA HIS A 127 32.97 22.95 -14.86
C HIS A 127 32.58 23.11 -13.39
N PRO A 128 33.30 22.50 -12.45
CA PRO A 128 32.89 22.45 -11.03
C PRO A 128 32.82 23.84 -10.35
N ALA A 129 33.39 24.86 -10.94
CA ALA A 129 33.33 26.22 -10.42
C ALA A 129 31.93 26.87 -10.56
N THR A 130 31.14 26.44 -11.54
CA THR A 130 29.79 26.98 -11.82
C THR A 130 28.68 26.25 -11.05
N ILE A 131 29.03 25.22 -10.28
CA ILE A 131 28.02 24.33 -9.63
C ILE A 131 27.04 25.11 -8.74
N PHE A 132 27.47 26.15 -8.05
CA PHE A 132 26.60 26.95 -7.19
C PHE A 132 25.54 27.69 -8.02
N ASP A 133 25.95 28.32 -9.10
CA ASP A 133 25.04 29.07 -9.98
C ASP A 133 24.03 28.13 -10.66
N VAL A 134 24.49 26.98 -11.16
CA VAL A 134 23.62 25.95 -11.75
C VAL A 134 22.66 25.37 -10.73
N ALA A 135 23.10 25.07 -9.51
CA ALA A 135 22.25 24.56 -8.45
C ALA A 135 21.18 25.59 -8.02
N LEU A 136 21.56 26.89 -7.99
CA LEU A 136 20.63 27.97 -7.71
C LEU A 136 19.62 28.14 -8.84
N ALA A 137 20.05 28.23 -10.09
CA ALA A 137 19.17 28.34 -11.27
C ALA A 137 18.16 27.18 -11.34
N ARG A 138 18.60 25.94 -11.12
CA ARG A 138 17.73 24.78 -11.05
C ARG A 138 16.70 24.88 -9.95
N SER A 139 17.09 25.39 -8.78
CA SER A 139 16.17 25.57 -7.67
C SER A 139 15.11 26.62 -7.98
N GLU A 140 15.51 27.73 -8.57
CA GLU A 140 14.60 28.83 -8.99
C GLU A 140 13.59 28.35 -10.04
N GLU A 141 14.05 27.67 -11.09
CA GLU A 141 13.22 27.11 -12.17
C GLU A 141 12.17 26.14 -11.62
N ILE A 142 12.59 25.19 -10.78
CA ILE A 142 11.70 24.20 -10.20
C ILE A 142 10.72 24.86 -9.23
N LEU A 143 11.17 25.79 -8.37
CA LEU A 143 10.30 26.51 -7.44
C LEU A 143 9.28 27.37 -8.18
N LEU A 144 9.65 28.04 -9.27
CA LEU A 144 8.72 28.80 -10.11
C LEU A 144 7.60 27.89 -10.64
N GLY A 145 7.96 26.73 -11.21
CA GLY A 145 6.97 25.76 -11.68
C GLY A 145 6.03 25.26 -10.57
N ILE A 146 6.58 24.99 -9.38
CA ILE A 146 5.81 24.59 -8.19
C ILE A 146 4.82 25.69 -7.77
N VAL A 147 5.26 26.95 -7.74
CA VAL A 147 4.40 28.09 -7.36
C VAL A 147 3.28 28.27 -8.38
N CYS A 148 3.60 28.29 -9.68
CA CYS A 148 2.59 28.41 -10.74
C CYS A 148 1.56 27.28 -10.66
N ALA A 149 1.99 26.02 -10.50
CA ALA A 149 1.08 24.89 -10.34
C ALA A 149 0.18 25.03 -9.11
N SER A 150 0.76 25.46 -7.98
CA SER A 150 0.03 25.63 -6.72
C SER A 150 -1.00 26.75 -6.80
N VAL A 151 -0.64 27.89 -7.36
CA VAL A 151 -1.52 29.04 -7.51
C VAL A 151 -2.67 28.73 -8.47
N VAL A 152 -2.39 28.22 -9.66
CA VAL A 152 -3.40 27.88 -10.65
C VAL A 152 -4.37 26.83 -10.09
N ASN A 153 -3.86 25.83 -9.38
CA ASN A 153 -4.69 24.78 -8.80
C ASN A 153 -5.53 25.26 -7.60
N ALA A 154 -5.05 26.28 -6.88
CA ALA A 154 -5.80 26.90 -5.78
C ALA A 154 -6.88 27.87 -6.25
N VAL A 155 -6.64 28.59 -7.37
CA VAL A 155 -7.54 29.63 -7.88
C VAL A 155 -8.58 29.06 -8.85
N LEU A 156 -8.16 28.19 -9.79
CA LEU A 156 -9.04 27.64 -10.82
C LEU A 156 -9.74 26.37 -10.30
N PHE A 157 -11.02 26.48 -9.91
CA PHE A 157 -11.86 25.35 -9.52
C PHE A 157 -11.16 24.35 -8.58
N PRO A 158 -10.85 24.72 -7.34
CA PRO A 158 -10.12 23.84 -6.42
C PRO A 158 -10.94 22.57 -6.11
N SER A 159 -10.39 21.40 -6.40
CA SER A 159 -11.01 20.11 -6.07
C SER A 159 -10.50 19.64 -4.71
N ARG A 160 -11.35 19.77 -3.68
CA ARG A 160 -11.04 19.35 -2.32
C ARG A 160 -10.97 17.83 -2.21
N ILE A 161 -10.11 17.35 -1.30
CA ILE A 161 -9.94 15.92 -1.04
C ILE A 161 -11.11 15.33 -0.26
N ALA A 162 -11.67 16.10 0.68
CA ALA A 162 -12.70 15.61 1.60
C ALA A 162 -13.92 15.00 0.88
N PRO A 163 -14.53 15.60 -0.16
CA PRO A 163 -15.65 14.97 -0.88
C PRO A 163 -15.27 13.68 -1.60
N THR A 164 -14.06 13.62 -2.14
CA THR A 164 -13.56 12.42 -2.85
C THR A 164 -13.31 11.29 -1.86
N LEU A 165 -12.75 11.62 -0.69
CA LEU A 165 -12.53 10.66 0.40
C LEU A 165 -13.86 10.17 0.96
N ALA A 166 -14.85 11.07 1.19
CA ALA A 166 -16.19 10.69 1.62
C ALA A 166 -16.86 9.72 0.63
N ALA A 167 -16.76 10.00 -0.67
CA ALA A 167 -17.29 9.11 -1.71
C ALA A 167 -16.60 7.72 -1.68
N LYS A 168 -15.29 7.68 -1.45
CA LYS A 168 -14.56 6.40 -1.32
C LYS A 168 -14.94 5.66 -0.04
N MET A 169 -15.10 6.35 1.10
CA MET A 169 -15.58 5.77 2.35
C MET A 169 -16.99 5.17 2.17
N HIS A 170 -17.88 5.89 1.48
CA HIS A 170 -19.23 5.38 1.16
C HIS A 170 -19.19 4.11 0.30
N LEU A 171 -18.31 4.06 -0.71
CA LEU A 171 -18.15 2.84 -1.52
C LEU A 171 -17.67 1.66 -0.67
N LEU A 172 -16.70 1.89 0.23
CA LEU A 172 -16.20 0.86 1.15
C LEU A 172 -17.29 0.36 2.11
N LEU A 173 -18.13 1.26 2.63
CA LEU A 173 -19.30 0.86 3.43
C LEU A 173 -20.28 0.03 2.62
N ARG A 174 -20.58 0.42 1.37
CA ARG A 174 -21.47 -0.35 0.49
C ARG A 174 -20.93 -1.74 0.20
N ASP A 175 -19.63 -1.86 -0.10
CA ASP A 175 -19.01 -3.14 -0.43
C ASP A 175 -18.88 -4.02 0.83
N GLY A 176 -18.56 -3.42 1.99
CA GLY A 176 -18.59 -4.06 3.30
C GLY A 176 -19.99 -4.55 3.68
N ARG A 177 -21.04 -3.75 3.47
CA ARG A 177 -22.45 -4.11 3.69
C ARG A 177 -22.82 -5.40 2.95
N GLY A 178 -22.42 -5.49 1.67
CA GLY A 178 -22.65 -6.69 0.88
C GLY A 178 -21.94 -7.93 1.43
N ALA A 179 -20.72 -7.77 1.95
CA ALA A 179 -19.97 -8.88 2.55
C ALA A 179 -20.60 -9.35 3.87
N VAL A 180 -20.97 -8.40 4.75
CA VAL A 180 -21.64 -8.70 6.03
C VAL A 180 -22.97 -9.41 5.80
N SER A 181 -23.80 -8.91 4.89
CA SER A 181 -25.11 -9.50 4.58
C SER A 181 -24.99 -10.93 4.07
N ARG A 182 -24.07 -11.19 3.14
CA ARG A 182 -23.84 -12.55 2.65
C ARG A 182 -23.43 -13.49 3.79
N MET A 183 -22.50 -13.05 4.64
CA MET A 183 -22.06 -13.84 5.80
C MET A 183 -23.20 -14.14 6.77
N LEU A 184 -24.05 -13.16 7.10
CA LEU A 184 -25.19 -13.36 8.02
C LEU A 184 -26.22 -14.35 7.44
N ASN A 185 -26.45 -14.32 6.12
CA ASN A 185 -27.43 -15.18 5.46
C ASN A 185 -26.91 -16.60 5.22
N THR A 186 -25.62 -16.79 4.94
CA THR A 186 -25.04 -18.11 4.64
C THR A 186 -24.36 -18.76 5.84
N GLN A 187 -24.06 -17.99 6.90
CA GLN A 187 -23.23 -18.34 8.06
C GLN A 187 -21.86 -18.95 7.66
N HIS A 188 -21.46 -18.73 6.41
CA HIS A 188 -20.23 -19.23 5.85
C HIS A 188 -19.63 -18.19 4.89
N LEU A 189 -18.30 -18.15 4.82
CA LEU A 189 -17.55 -17.31 3.88
C LEU A 189 -16.94 -18.21 2.81
N GLY A 190 -17.51 -18.19 1.62
CA GLY A 190 -16.97 -18.91 0.47
C GLY A 190 -15.68 -18.25 -0.10
N GLU A 191 -15.01 -18.93 -1.02
CA GLU A 191 -13.81 -18.40 -1.68
C GLU A 191 -14.04 -17.04 -2.38
N ALA A 192 -15.24 -16.86 -2.97
CA ALA A 192 -15.59 -15.60 -3.62
C ALA A 192 -15.71 -14.45 -2.61
N ASP A 193 -16.26 -14.73 -1.42
CA ASP A 193 -16.39 -13.75 -0.35
C ASP A 193 -15.04 -13.38 0.24
N GLN A 194 -14.15 -14.37 0.41
CA GLN A 194 -12.77 -14.10 0.85
C GLN A 194 -12.00 -13.22 -0.13
N ARG A 195 -12.14 -13.47 -1.44
CA ARG A 195 -11.54 -12.61 -2.47
C ARG A 195 -12.11 -11.19 -2.41
N ALA A 196 -13.43 -11.04 -2.24
CA ALA A 196 -14.07 -9.73 -2.10
C ALA A 196 -13.59 -8.98 -0.84
N LEU A 197 -13.45 -9.68 0.29
CA LEU A 197 -12.92 -9.12 1.54
C LEU A 197 -11.44 -8.72 1.42
N ASN A 198 -10.63 -9.52 0.73
CA ASN A 198 -9.23 -9.18 0.45
C ASN A 198 -9.14 -7.92 -0.41
N ALA A 199 -9.96 -7.79 -1.45
CA ALA A 199 -10.03 -6.58 -2.29
C ALA A 199 -10.47 -5.37 -1.46
N LEU A 200 -11.49 -5.53 -0.61
CA LEU A 200 -11.94 -4.48 0.31
C LEU A 200 -10.82 -4.01 1.24
N LEU A 201 -10.04 -4.94 1.83
CA LEU A 201 -8.93 -4.58 2.71
C LEU A 201 -7.82 -3.82 1.95
N VAL A 202 -7.51 -4.21 0.72
CA VAL A 202 -6.56 -3.49 -0.15
C VAL A 202 -7.05 -2.06 -0.39
N ASP A 203 -8.33 -1.88 -0.69
CA ASP A 203 -8.95 -0.58 -0.91
C ASP A 203 -8.96 0.29 0.37
N VAL A 204 -9.23 -0.32 1.53
CA VAL A 204 -9.16 0.34 2.85
C VAL A 204 -7.73 0.82 3.14
N MET A 205 -6.72 -0.01 2.85
CA MET A 205 -5.31 0.38 3.03
C MET A 205 -4.90 1.49 2.06
N GLY A 206 -5.49 1.55 0.87
CA GLY A 206 -5.31 2.64 -0.10
C GLY A 206 -5.78 4.01 0.40
N LEU A 207 -6.62 4.09 1.44
CA LEU A 207 -7.05 5.35 2.04
C LEU A 207 -5.89 6.12 2.69
N ASP A 208 -4.82 5.45 3.14
CA ASP A 208 -3.69 6.11 3.82
C ASP A 208 -3.09 7.26 3.01
N ALA A 209 -2.91 7.08 1.71
CA ALA A 209 -2.39 8.11 0.83
C ALA A 209 -3.33 9.33 0.77
N MET A 210 -4.64 9.10 0.63
CA MET A 210 -5.64 10.17 0.57
C MET A 210 -5.75 10.90 1.92
N ILE A 211 -5.75 10.18 3.03
CA ILE A 211 -5.78 10.74 4.39
C ILE A 211 -4.53 11.59 4.66
N SER A 212 -3.37 11.13 4.19
CA SER A 212 -2.12 11.89 4.34
C SER A 212 -2.15 13.20 3.54
N HIS A 213 -2.76 13.20 2.36
CA HIS A 213 -2.96 14.42 1.57
C HIS A 213 -4.02 15.35 2.16
N LEU A 214 -5.02 14.80 2.86
CA LEU A 214 -6.06 15.57 3.54
C LEU A 214 -5.47 16.51 4.60
N SER A 215 -4.40 16.12 5.29
CA SER A 215 -3.73 16.95 6.29
C SER A 215 -3.15 18.26 5.74
N HIS A 216 -3.03 18.38 4.40
CA HIS A 216 -2.56 19.58 3.71
C HIS A 216 -3.71 20.41 3.11
N ASP A 217 -4.96 19.95 3.28
CA ASP A 217 -6.14 20.70 2.86
C ASP A 217 -6.63 21.61 4.00
N SER A 218 -7.09 22.82 3.69
CA SER A 218 -7.45 23.82 4.69
C SER A 218 -8.68 23.39 5.51
N GLY A 219 -8.56 23.33 6.82
CA GLY A 219 -9.66 23.09 7.76
C GLY A 219 -9.85 21.66 8.26
N SER A 220 -8.88 20.78 8.13
CA SER A 220 -9.12 19.32 8.15
C SER A 220 -8.51 18.51 9.31
N HIS A 221 -8.06 19.09 10.43
CA HIS A 221 -7.40 18.29 11.47
C HIS A 221 -8.33 17.21 12.06
N LEU A 222 -9.55 17.57 12.43
CA LEU A 222 -10.54 16.63 12.97
C LEU A 222 -11.01 15.62 11.91
N SER A 223 -11.23 16.06 10.67
CA SER A 223 -11.55 15.18 9.55
C SER A 223 -10.45 14.14 9.29
N THR A 224 -9.18 14.50 9.51
CA THR A 224 -8.05 13.56 9.38
C THR A 224 -8.09 12.48 10.46
N VAL A 225 -8.47 12.84 11.70
CA VAL A 225 -8.61 11.87 12.80
C VAL A 225 -9.76 10.92 12.51
N HIS A 226 -10.94 11.42 12.15
CA HIS A 226 -12.10 10.58 11.83
C HIS A 226 -11.81 9.62 10.66
N ALA A 227 -11.13 10.09 9.62
CA ALA A 227 -10.77 9.25 8.48
C ALA A 227 -9.76 8.14 8.86
N ARG A 228 -8.81 8.42 9.76
CA ARG A 228 -7.87 7.41 10.29
C ARG A 228 -8.59 6.37 11.15
N GLU A 229 -9.48 6.82 12.03
CA GLU A 229 -10.30 5.94 12.87
C GLU A 229 -11.23 5.07 12.02
N PHE A 230 -11.88 5.64 11.01
CA PHE A 230 -12.69 4.89 10.04
C PHE A 230 -11.87 3.81 9.33
N ARG A 231 -10.70 4.18 8.78
CA ARG A 231 -9.81 3.23 8.12
C ARG A 231 -9.39 2.08 9.02
N ALA A 232 -9.05 2.38 10.28
CA ALA A 232 -8.65 1.36 11.25
C ALA A 232 -9.77 0.36 11.52
N ARG A 233 -11.00 0.84 11.69
CA ARG A 233 -12.17 -0.01 11.92
C ARG A 233 -12.55 -0.82 10.69
N MET A 234 -12.56 -0.20 9.51
CA MET A 234 -12.81 -0.92 8.28
C MET A 234 -11.77 -2.02 8.01
N ALA A 235 -10.50 -1.83 8.42
CA ALA A 235 -9.49 -2.87 8.32
C ALA A 235 -9.79 -4.07 9.24
N MET A 236 -10.49 -3.84 10.37
CA MET A 236 -10.91 -4.90 11.29
C MET A 236 -12.17 -5.64 10.83
N LEU A 237 -12.87 -5.15 9.80
CA LEU A 237 -14.11 -5.78 9.32
C LEU A 237 -13.84 -7.22 8.83
N MET A 238 -12.78 -7.43 8.07
CA MET A 238 -12.43 -8.77 7.55
C MET A 238 -12.18 -9.79 8.67
N PRO A 239 -11.28 -9.56 9.65
CA PRO A 239 -11.07 -10.51 10.73
C PRO A 239 -12.30 -10.72 11.61
N GLN A 240 -13.09 -9.65 11.83
CA GLN A 240 -14.34 -9.75 12.59
C GLN A 240 -15.38 -10.61 11.86
N LEU A 241 -15.52 -10.46 10.55
CA LEU A 241 -16.43 -11.29 9.75
C LEU A 241 -16.03 -12.77 9.76
N ILE A 242 -14.74 -13.06 9.58
CA ILE A 242 -14.21 -14.42 9.64
C ILE A 242 -14.50 -15.03 11.02
N SER A 243 -14.23 -14.28 12.09
CA SER A 243 -14.45 -14.72 13.47
C SER A 243 -15.92 -14.99 13.78
N THR A 244 -16.80 -14.12 13.27
CA THR A 244 -18.25 -14.25 13.44
C THR A 244 -18.79 -15.45 12.63
N ALA A 245 -18.37 -15.61 11.37
CA ALA A 245 -18.76 -16.75 10.53
C ALA A 245 -18.34 -18.09 11.15
N ASP A 246 -17.09 -18.20 11.61
CA ASP A 246 -16.59 -19.40 12.28
C ASP A 246 -17.35 -19.73 13.56
N SER A 247 -17.78 -18.72 14.33
CA SER A 247 -18.56 -18.91 15.56
C SER A 247 -19.99 -19.32 15.28
N LEU A 248 -20.64 -18.72 14.27
CA LEU A 248 -22.01 -19.06 13.86
C LEU A 248 -22.07 -20.44 13.20
N HIS A 249 -21.13 -20.77 12.33
CA HIS A 249 -21.05 -22.08 11.69
C HIS A 249 -20.92 -23.22 12.70
N ARG A 250 -20.16 -23.02 13.77
CA ARG A 250 -20.06 -23.97 14.87
C ARG A 250 -21.33 -24.11 15.66
N LEU A 251 -21.90 -22.96 16.03
CA LEU A 251 -23.15 -22.96 16.76
C LEU A 251 -24.22 -23.74 15.99
N GLN A 252 -24.27 -23.58 14.66
CA GLN A 252 -25.13 -24.35 13.78
C GLN A 252 -24.80 -25.86 13.80
N ALA A 253 -23.52 -26.23 13.81
CA ALA A 253 -23.10 -27.65 13.84
C ALA A 253 -23.40 -28.30 15.20
N GLU A 254 -23.17 -27.61 16.31
CA GLU A 254 -23.41 -28.11 17.67
C GLU A 254 -24.91 -28.26 17.98
N LEU A 255 -25.75 -27.34 17.50
CA LEU A 255 -27.19 -27.35 17.68
C LEU A 255 -27.92 -28.16 16.61
N GLN A 256 -27.20 -28.77 15.67
CA GLN A 256 -27.78 -29.47 14.49
C GLN A 256 -28.73 -28.59 13.66
N GLY A 257 -28.49 -27.28 13.66
CA GLY A 257 -29.26 -26.24 13.00
C GLY A 257 -29.26 -24.96 13.85
N LEU A 258 -29.62 -23.82 13.25
CA LEU A 258 -29.79 -22.57 14.03
C LEU A 258 -31.19 -22.55 14.66
N LEU A 259 -31.26 -22.10 15.92
CA LEU A 259 -32.51 -21.87 16.62
C LEU A 259 -33.31 -20.74 15.92
N PRO A 260 -34.65 -20.85 15.82
CA PRO A 260 -35.50 -19.87 15.15
C PRO A 260 -35.28 -18.42 15.66
N GLU A 261 -35.10 -18.28 16.95
CA GLU A 261 -34.88 -16.99 17.63
C GLU A 261 -33.54 -16.34 17.18
N LEU A 262 -32.51 -17.15 16.99
CA LEU A 262 -31.24 -16.72 16.50
C LEU A 262 -31.32 -16.32 15.01
N VAL A 263 -32.06 -17.08 14.21
CA VAL A 263 -32.31 -16.77 12.79
C VAL A 263 -33.04 -15.41 12.66
N ASP A 264 -34.12 -15.21 13.45
CA ASP A 264 -34.83 -13.94 13.47
C ASP A 264 -33.92 -12.77 13.87
N TYR A 265 -33.05 -12.97 14.87
CA TYR A 265 -32.10 -12.00 15.30
C TYR A 265 -31.05 -11.67 14.20
N LEU A 266 -30.51 -12.68 13.51
CA LEU A 266 -29.59 -12.46 12.38
C LEU A 266 -30.26 -11.69 11.25
N GLN A 267 -31.54 -11.97 10.94
CA GLN A 267 -32.30 -11.22 9.94
C GLN A 267 -32.56 -9.77 10.37
N GLN A 268 -32.71 -9.50 11.66
CA GLN A 268 -32.83 -8.11 12.16
C GLN A 268 -31.52 -7.35 12.01
N VAL A 269 -30.40 -7.99 12.34
CA VAL A 269 -29.05 -7.40 12.14
C VAL A 269 -28.81 -7.15 10.64
N ASP A 270 -29.16 -8.10 9.76
CA ASP A 270 -28.99 -7.93 8.31
C ASP A 270 -29.85 -6.77 7.78
N ARG A 271 -31.14 -6.70 8.17
CA ARG A 271 -32.01 -5.57 7.80
C ARG A 271 -31.46 -4.22 8.26
N TRP A 272 -30.93 -4.15 9.47
CA TRP A 272 -30.29 -2.92 9.96
C TRP A 272 -29.05 -2.56 9.14
N ILE A 273 -28.18 -3.50 8.82
CA ILE A 273 -26.98 -3.27 8.01
C ILE A 273 -27.34 -2.84 6.60
N GLN A 274 -28.42 -3.42 6.02
CA GLN A 274 -28.90 -3.05 4.67
C GLN A 274 -29.61 -1.70 4.63
N SER A 275 -30.20 -1.26 5.74
CA SER A 275 -30.79 0.07 5.81
C SER A 275 -29.71 1.13 5.83
N ASP A 276 -29.98 2.33 5.28
CA ASP A 276 -29.13 3.51 5.48
C ASP A 276 -29.36 4.10 6.90
N ALA A 277 -29.26 3.24 7.91
CA ALA A 277 -29.82 3.41 9.22
C ALA A 277 -29.29 4.60 9.98
N GLU A 278 -30.22 5.30 10.62
CA GLU A 278 -30.00 6.38 11.59
C GLU A 278 -29.14 5.91 12.78
N ALA A 279 -28.32 6.79 13.28
CA ALA A 279 -27.55 6.59 14.50
C ALA A 279 -28.47 6.13 15.66
N GLY A 280 -28.08 5.08 16.36
CA GLY A 280 -28.81 4.57 17.54
C GLY A 280 -29.42 3.18 17.44
N HIS A 281 -29.74 2.67 16.26
CA HIS A 281 -30.34 1.33 16.11
C HIS A 281 -29.41 0.18 16.51
N GLY A 282 -28.09 0.34 16.39
CA GLY A 282 -27.11 -0.64 16.84
C GLY A 282 -27.16 -0.92 18.35
N GLU A 283 -27.50 0.08 19.18
CA GLU A 283 -27.66 -0.07 20.64
C GLU A 283 -28.77 -1.08 20.98
N HIS A 284 -29.93 -0.90 20.38
CA HIS A 284 -31.06 -1.81 20.62
C HIS A 284 -30.73 -3.26 20.22
N LEU A 285 -30.04 -3.46 19.10
CA LEU A 285 -29.60 -4.79 18.67
C LEU A 285 -28.58 -5.40 19.65
N ARG A 286 -27.69 -4.58 20.19
CA ARG A 286 -26.74 -4.98 21.21
C ARG A 286 -27.41 -5.43 22.51
N GLU A 287 -28.37 -4.66 23.02
CA GLU A 287 -29.14 -5.01 24.21
C GLU A 287 -29.94 -6.30 23.98
N ARG A 288 -30.59 -6.43 22.84
CA ARG A 288 -31.32 -7.66 22.47
C ARG A 288 -30.40 -8.88 22.40
N SER A 289 -29.15 -8.72 21.90
CA SER A 289 -28.15 -9.78 21.91
C SER A 289 -27.80 -10.27 23.33
N LEU A 290 -27.70 -9.35 24.29
CA LEU A 290 -27.43 -9.71 25.70
C LEU A 290 -28.59 -10.49 26.32
N GLN A 291 -29.83 -10.04 26.08
CA GLN A 291 -31.05 -10.74 26.52
C GLN A 291 -31.16 -12.13 25.89
N LEU A 292 -30.89 -12.23 24.59
CA LEU A 292 -30.92 -13.49 23.87
C LEU A 292 -29.84 -14.47 24.36
N ALA A 293 -28.64 -13.98 24.64
CA ALA A 293 -27.54 -14.79 25.19
C ALA A 293 -27.92 -15.43 26.54
N ALA A 294 -28.50 -14.63 27.44
CA ALA A 294 -28.94 -15.12 28.75
C ALA A 294 -30.05 -16.16 28.58
N TRP A 295 -31.09 -15.86 27.82
CA TRP A 295 -32.24 -16.76 27.62
C TRP A 295 -31.88 -18.09 26.94
N LEU A 296 -31.07 -18.03 25.85
CA LEU A 296 -30.61 -19.23 25.15
C LEU A 296 -29.63 -20.06 26.00
N GLY A 297 -28.76 -19.40 26.77
CA GLY A 297 -27.82 -20.06 27.68
C GLY A 297 -28.54 -20.86 28.76
N ASP A 298 -29.61 -20.30 29.36
CA ASP A 298 -30.46 -20.96 30.34
C ASP A 298 -31.26 -22.15 29.73
N SER A 299 -31.73 -21.97 28.47
CA SER A 299 -32.51 -22.98 27.77
C SER A 299 -31.65 -24.14 27.26
N HIS A 300 -30.38 -23.90 26.95
CA HIS A 300 -29.43 -24.87 26.37
C HIS A 300 -28.10 -24.88 27.10
N PRO A 301 -28.04 -25.28 28.39
CA PRO A 301 -26.83 -25.15 29.21
C PRO A 301 -25.62 -25.93 28.67
N ALA A 302 -25.85 -27.04 27.95
CA ALA A 302 -24.78 -27.80 27.30
C ALA A 302 -24.07 -27.02 26.18
N HIS A 303 -24.72 -26.03 25.57
CA HIS A 303 -24.23 -25.23 24.46
C HIS A 303 -24.06 -23.76 24.83
N ALA A 304 -24.22 -23.37 26.08
CA ALA A 304 -24.20 -22.00 26.57
C ALA A 304 -22.90 -21.26 26.16
N LEU A 305 -21.76 -21.94 26.20
CA LEU A 305 -20.46 -21.37 25.81
C LEU A 305 -20.41 -20.99 24.32
N ALA A 306 -20.92 -21.87 23.46
CA ALA A 306 -20.93 -21.64 22.01
C ALA A 306 -21.92 -20.50 21.64
N ILE A 307 -23.08 -20.47 22.30
CA ILE A 307 -24.12 -19.43 22.14
C ILE A 307 -23.55 -18.06 22.53
N ASP A 308 -22.97 -17.95 23.74
CA ASP A 308 -22.40 -16.71 24.20
C ASP A 308 -21.21 -16.25 23.33
N SER A 309 -20.34 -17.17 22.88
CA SER A 309 -19.25 -16.88 21.96
C SER A 309 -19.78 -16.33 20.62
N GLY A 310 -20.79 -16.97 20.02
CA GLY A 310 -21.37 -16.54 18.75
C GLY A 310 -22.02 -15.14 18.85
N LEU A 311 -22.85 -14.95 19.88
CA LEU A 311 -23.52 -13.67 20.12
C LEU A 311 -22.55 -12.54 20.49
N ARG A 312 -21.46 -12.84 21.20
CA ARG A 312 -20.41 -11.87 21.49
C ARG A 312 -19.68 -11.41 20.24
N GLN A 313 -19.33 -12.33 19.33
CA GLN A 313 -18.72 -11.96 18.06
C GLN A 313 -19.67 -11.11 17.21
N LEU A 314 -20.96 -11.40 17.26
CA LEU A 314 -21.97 -10.63 16.56
C LEU A 314 -22.15 -9.22 17.17
N ARG A 315 -22.09 -9.09 18.50
CA ARG A 315 -22.08 -7.77 19.17
C ARG A 315 -20.85 -6.94 18.76
N ALA A 316 -19.67 -7.55 18.73
CA ALA A 316 -18.47 -6.88 18.27
C ALA A 316 -18.58 -6.42 16.81
N LEU A 317 -19.23 -7.19 15.95
CA LEU A 317 -19.52 -6.79 14.57
C LEU A 317 -20.49 -5.60 14.52
N ILE A 318 -21.54 -5.60 15.33
CA ILE A 318 -22.51 -4.49 15.44
C ILE A 318 -21.80 -3.22 15.90
N ASP A 319 -20.99 -3.31 16.96
CA ASP A 319 -20.22 -2.18 17.51
C ASP A 319 -19.25 -1.62 16.45
N LEU A 320 -18.53 -2.49 15.74
CA LEU A 320 -17.62 -2.11 14.67
C LEU A 320 -18.34 -1.39 13.51
N TRP A 321 -19.48 -1.93 13.08
CA TRP A 321 -20.25 -1.38 11.98
C TRP A 321 -20.86 -0.02 12.35
N GLN A 322 -21.42 0.11 13.57
CA GLN A 322 -21.94 1.37 14.07
C GLN A 322 -20.86 2.45 14.11
N ASP A 323 -19.68 2.14 14.65
CA ASP A 323 -18.57 3.09 14.69
C ASP A 323 -18.16 3.54 13.27
N CYS A 324 -18.17 2.64 12.27
CA CYS A 324 -17.87 3.00 10.89
C CYS A 324 -18.93 3.96 10.31
N LEU A 325 -20.21 3.75 10.61
CA LEU A 325 -21.31 4.62 10.19
C LEU A 325 -21.20 6.00 10.84
N ASP A 326 -21.00 6.05 12.15
CA ASP A 326 -20.89 7.29 12.92
C ASP A 326 -19.70 8.13 12.46
N LEU A 327 -18.54 7.50 12.22
CA LEU A 327 -17.34 8.17 11.71
C LEU A 327 -17.52 8.69 10.28
N TYR A 328 -18.19 7.93 9.42
CA TYR A 328 -18.51 8.36 8.06
C TYR A 328 -19.45 9.57 8.09
N GLN A 329 -20.52 9.52 8.88
CA GLN A 329 -21.50 10.60 9.00
C GLN A 329 -20.84 11.89 9.50
N GLN A 330 -20.06 11.83 10.58
CA GLN A 330 -19.33 12.99 11.11
C GLN A 330 -18.32 13.57 10.10
N PHE A 331 -17.65 12.69 9.35
CA PHE A 331 -16.74 13.11 8.29
C PHE A 331 -17.49 13.82 7.16
N HIS A 332 -18.67 13.30 6.77
CA HIS A 332 -19.49 13.83 5.68
C HIS A 332 -20.15 15.17 6.03
N GLU A 333 -20.68 15.29 7.23
CA GLU A 333 -21.37 16.50 7.72
C GLU A 333 -20.40 17.64 8.06
N GLY A 334 -19.13 17.32 8.28
CA GLY A 334 -18.09 18.31 8.56
C GLY A 334 -18.24 19.00 9.93
N HIS A 335 -19.04 18.42 10.83
CA HIS A 335 -19.20 18.95 12.19
C HIS A 335 -18.01 18.60 13.08
N PRO A 336 -17.36 19.62 13.70
CA PRO A 336 -16.23 19.40 14.61
C PRO A 336 -16.71 19.13 16.06
N GLU A 337 -17.77 18.36 16.25
CA GLU A 337 -18.17 17.97 17.59
C GLU A 337 -17.28 16.86 18.14
N ALA A 338 -17.22 16.74 19.48
CA ALA A 338 -16.35 15.84 20.19
C ALA A 338 -16.28 14.44 19.55
N ALA A 339 -15.08 13.86 19.54
CA ALA A 339 -14.89 12.51 19.01
C ALA A 339 -15.99 11.59 19.56
N PRO A 340 -16.72 10.85 18.71
CA PRO A 340 -17.79 9.98 19.19
C PRO A 340 -17.24 9.02 20.21
N ALA A 341 -18.04 8.64 21.19
CA ALA A 341 -17.69 7.56 22.11
C ALA A 341 -17.69 6.26 21.29
N LEU A 342 -16.55 5.95 20.69
CA LEU A 342 -16.35 4.78 19.86
C LEU A 342 -16.45 3.54 20.74
N ARG A 343 -17.25 2.56 20.32
CA ARG A 343 -17.62 1.37 21.10
C ARG A 343 -16.71 0.19 20.83
N TYR A 344 -16.32 0.02 19.56
CA TYR A 344 -15.38 -1.01 19.19
C TYR A 344 -13.97 -0.57 19.55
N HIS A 345 -13.40 -1.21 20.55
CA HIS A 345 -12.05 -0.92 20.99
C HIS A 345 -11.03 -1.44 19.98
N VAL A 346 -10.64 -0.58 19.04
CA VAL A 346 -9.45 -0.79 18.21
C VAL A 346 -8.24 -0.39 19.06
N GLN A 347 -7.86 -1.24 20.02
CA GLN A 347 -6.73 -0.91 20.87
C GLN A 347 -5.48 -0.76 19.99
N GLN A 348 -4.97 0.49 19.92
CA GLN A 348 -3.63 0.87 19.46
C GLN A 348 -3.23 0.49 18.01
N LEU A 349 -4.18 0.17 17.13
CA LEU A 349 -3.90 -0.10 15.71
C LEU A 349 -3.64 1.17 14.89
N VAL A 350 -4.05 2.33 15.44
CA VAL A 350 -3.88 3.64 14.80
C VAL A 350 -2.56 4.25 15.26
N GLY A 351 -1.59 4.35 14.36
CA GLY A 351 -0.31 4.99 14.64
C GLY A 351 0.77 4.09 15.22
N GLY A 352 0.53 2.79 15.36
CA GLY A 352 1.54 1.82 15.81
C GLY A 352 2.66 1.59 14.80
N PRO A 353 3.75 0.91 15.20
CA PRO A 353 4.89 0.63 14.34
C PRO A 353 4.48 -0.23 13.14
N ARG A 354 5.01 0.11 11.98
CA ARG A 354 4.80 -0.60 10.72
C ARG A 354 5.80 -1.74 10.59
N HIS A 355 5.43 -2.77 9.84
CA HIS A 355 6.36 -3.85 9.52
C HIS A 355 7.32 -3.42 8.41
N TYR A 356 8.63 -3.49 8.68
CA TYR A 356 9.69 -3.23 7.72
C TYR A 356 10.61 -4.43 7.57
N ASP A 357 10.82 -4.85 6.33
CA ASP A 357 11.88 -5.80 6.00
C ASP A 357 13.17 -5.03 5.71
N TYR A 358 13.89 -4.63 6.76
CA TYR A 358 15.13 -3.87 6.65
C TYR A 358 16.15 -4.50 5.71
N GLY A 359 16.23 -5.85 5.68
CA GLY A 359 17.15 -6.57 4.81
C GLY A 359 16.81 -6.38 3.33
N LEU A 360 15.53 -6.45 2.98
CA LEU A 360 15.07 -6.21 1.60
C LEU A 360 15.25 -4.75 1.21
N LEU A 361 14.94 -3.82 2.10
CA LEU A 361 15.08 -2.38 1.84
C LEU A 361 16.56 -2.00 1.64
N ALA A 362 17.46 -2.50 2.50
CA ALA A 362 18.90 -2.28 2.38
C ALA A 362 19.47 -2.90 1.09
N PHE A 363 19.05 -4.13 0.76
CA PHE A 363 19.45 -4.77 -0.51
C PHE A 363 18.99 -3.96 -1.72
N THR A 364 17.76 -3.47 -1.70
CA THR A 364 17.21 -2.64 -2.78
C THR A 364 18.01 -1.36 -2.96
N ALA A 365 18.26 -0.63 -1.87
CA ALA A 365 19.01 0.62 -1.89
C ALA A 365 20.47 0.40 -2.33
N ALA A 366 21.13 -0.63 -1.82
CA ALA A 366 22.49 -1.00 -2.20
C ALA A 366 22.58 -1.43 -3.68
N SER A 367 21.58 -2.18 -4.18
CA SER A 367 21.53 -2.58 -5.59
C SER A 367 21.41 -1.38 -6.53
N VAL A 368 20.57 -0.38 -6.20
CA VAL A 368 20.45 0.85 -6.99
C VAL A 368 21.73 1.67 -6.92
N ALA A 369 22.33 1.83 -5.73
CA ALA A 369 23.60 2.52 -5.58
C ALA A 369 24.71 1.87 -6.41
N LEU A 370 24.80 0.54 -6.36
CA LEU A 370 25.80 -0.21 -7.16
C LEU A 370 25.53 -0.08 -8.68
N SER A 371 24.27 -0.09 -9.09
CA SER A 371 23.87 0.15 -10.48
C SER A 371 24.38 1.50 -10.99
N VAL A 372 24.14 2.55 -10.22
CA VAL A 372 24.59 3.91 -10.59
C VAL A 372 26.11 3.99 -10.59
N PHE A 373 26.79 3.39 -9.61
CA PHE A 373 28.25 3.34 -9.58
C PHE A 373 28.84 2.62 -10.80
N CYS A 374 28.33 1.43 -11.14
CA CYS A 374 28.82 0.68 -12.30
C CYS A 374 28.60 1.46 -13.61
N LEU A 375 27.43 2.09 -13.77
CA LEU A 375 27.16 2.88 -14.99
C LEU A 375 28.01 4.15 -15.04
N SER A 376 28.28 4.80 -13.90
CA SER A 376 29.21 5.92 -13.82
C SER A 376 30.63 5.53 -14.21
N MET A 377 31.08 4.33 -13.80
CA MET A 377 32.41 3.82 -14.19
C MET A 377 32.47 3.48 -15.68
N LEU A 378 31.40 2.89 -16.25
CA LEU A 378 31.30 2.64 -17.69
C LEU A 378 31.34 3.95 -18.47
N TRP A 379 30.61 4.98 -18.01
CA TRP A 379 30.67 6.31 -18.60
C TRP A 379 32.08 6.92 -18.54
N PHE A 380 32.69 6.88 -17.37
CA PHE A 380 34.06 7.40 -17.19
C PHE A 380 35.08 6.70 -18.11
N VAL A 381 35.06 5.38 -18.17
CA VAL A 381 35.99 4.59 -18.99
C VAL A 381 35.73 4.79 -20.49
N SER A 382 34.47 4.98 -20.90
CA SER A 382 34.12 5.20 -22.31
C SER A 382 34.55 6.57 -22.84
N GLY A 383 34.80 7.55 -21.97
CA GLY A 383 35.10 8.93 -22.34
C GLY A 383 33.95 9.62 -23.11
N TRP A 384 32.73 9.12 -22.99
CA TRP A 384 31.56 9.65 -23.72
C TRP A 384 31.12 10.98 -23.09
N GLU A 385 31.24 12.09 -23.81
CA GLU A 385 31.02 13.44 -23.29
C GLU A 385 29.64 13.61 -22.65
N HIS A 386 28.56 13.15 -23.31
CA HIS A 386 27.19 13.30 -22.84
C HIS A 386 26.62 12.04 -22.13
N GLY A 387 27.48 11.07 -21.79
CA GLY A 387 27.09 9.82 -21.13
C GLY A 387 26.48 10.02 -19.74
N TYR A 388 26.71 11.16 -19.09
CA TYR A 388 26.13 11.55 -17.79
C TYR A 388 24.59 11.51 -17.80
N SER A 389 23.96 11.84 -18.94
CA SER A 389 22.49 11.81 -19.06
C SER A 389 21.94 10.39 -18.86
N GLY A 390 22.67 9.37 -19.32
CA GLY A 390 22.34 7.97 -19.08
C GLY A 390 22.46 7.56 -17.62
N VAL A 391 23.49 8.03 -16.93
CA VAL A 391 23.68 7.77 -15.49
C VAL A 391 22.56 8.40 -14.68
N PHE A 392 22.23 9.66 -14.96
CA PHE A 392 21.13 10.36 -14.30
C PHE A 392 19.80 9.65 -14.47
N ILE A 393 19.42 9.32 -15.69
CA ILE A 393 18.11 8.70 -15.93
C ILE A 393 18.02 7.26 -15.38
N ALA A 394 19.15 6.53 -15.34
CA ALA A 394 19.23 5.24 -14.69
C ALA A 394 19.01 5.36 -13.16
N ALA A 395 19.57 6.39 -12.53
CA ALA A 395 19.34 6.70 -11.13
C ALA A 395 17.85 7.04 -10.88
N VAL A 396 17.24 7.85 -11.74
CA VAL A 396 15.80 8.14 -11.68
C VAL A 396 14.97 6.85 -11.78
N ALA A 397 15.21 6.02 -12.79
CA ALA A 397 14.47 4.77 -12.97
C ALA A 397 14.66 3.80 -11.79
N GLY A 398 15.88 3.66 -11.30
CA GLY A 398 16.21 2.84 -10.14
C GLY A 398 15.49 3.31 -8.88
N CYS A 399 15.47 4.62 -8.61
CA CYS A 399 14.82 5.20 -7.45
C CYS A 399 13.28 5.12 -7.54
N PHE A 400 12.69 5.48 -8.67
CA PHE A 400 11.23 5.51 -8.84
C PHE A 400 10.57 4.14 -8.69
N PHE A 401 11.22 3.11 -9.21
CA PHE A 401 10.66 1.76 -9.20
C PHE A 401 11.24 0.86 -8.10
N ALA A 402 12.01 1.43 -7.17
CA ALA A 402 12.62 0.70 -6.06
C ALA A 402 11.61 0.02 -5.15
N SER A 403 10.44 0.64 -4.93
CA SER A 403 9.36 0.11 -4.09
C SER A 403 8.59 -1.06 -4.71
N GLN A 404 8.77 -1.33 -6.01
CA GLN A 404 8.08 -2.42 -6.69
C GLN A 404 8.79 -3.75 -6.42
N ASP A 405 8.02 -4.82 -6.17
CA ASP A 405 8.57 -6.17 -5.99
C ASP A 405 9.27 -6.67 -7.26
N ASN A 406 8.70 -6.36 -8.43
CA ASN A 406 9.30 -6.61 -9.73
C ASN A 406 9.40 -5.30 -10.52
N PRO A 407 10.52 -4.58 -10.46
CA PRO A 407 10.69 -3.30 -11.12
C PRO A 407 10.85 -3.42 -12.65
N ALA A 408 11.29 -4.55 -13.17
CA ALA A 408 11.65 -4.72 -14.57
C ALA A 408 10.53 -4.36 -15.58
N PRO A 409 9.25 -4.77 -15.42
CA PRO A 409 8.16 -4.37 -16.32
C PRO A 409 7.94 -2.86 -16.34
N PHE A 410 8.05 -2.20 -15.18
CA PHE A 410 7.87 -0.75 -15.05
C PHE A 410 9.02 0.01 -15.72
N ILE A 411 10.27 -0.44 -15.53
CA ILE A 411 11.43 0.16 -16.20
C ILE A 411 11.36 -0.07 -17.70
N LYS A 412 10.84 -1.22 -18.16
CA LYS A 412 10.58 -1.45 -19.60
C LYS A 412 9.57 -0.44 -20.15
N SER A 413 8.47 -0.19 -19.44
CA SER A 413 7.48 0.83 -19.85
C SER A 413 8.09 2.23 -19.85
N PHE A 414 8.98 2.51 -18.88
CA PHE A 414 9.73 3.77 -18.83
C PHE A 414 10.68 3.91 -20.02
N LEU A 415 11.36 2.83 -20.45
CA LEU A 415 12.19 2.83 -21.67
C LEU A 415 11.36 3.14 -22.92
N VAL A 416 10.21 2.51 -23.08
CA VAL A 416 9.31 2.79 -24.21
C VAL A 416 8.83 4.25 -24.18
N ALA A 417 8.46 4.77 -23.01
CA ALA A 417 8.10 6.18 -22.83
C ALA A 417 9.26 7.12 -23.20
N THR A 418 10.49 6.79 -22.82
CA THR A 418 11.71 7.55 -23.17
C THR A 418 11.91 7.59 -24.68
N LEU A 419 11.79 6.48 -25.38
CA LEU A 419 11.92 6.43 -26.85
C LEU A 419 10.84 7.26 -27.56
N ILE A 420 9.59 7.16 -27.09
CA ILE A 420 8.47 7.96 -27.61
C ILE A 420 8.76 9.46 -27.38
N SER A 421 9.20 9.83 -26.18
CA SER A 421 9.50 11.22 -25.81
C SER A 421 10.65 11.80 -26.62
N SER A 422 11.73 11.04 -26.84
CA SER A 422 12.86 11.47 -27.65
C SER A 422 12.46 11.64 -29.13
N THR A 423 11.65 10.73 -29.68
CA THR A 423 11.13 10.87 -31.03
C THR A 423 10.23 12.08 -31.18
N ALA A 424 9.29 12.27 -30.23
CA ALA A 424 8.42 13.44 -30.23
C ALA A 424 9.22 14.75 -30.11
N ALA A 425 10.18 14.80 -29.18
CA ALA A 425 11.05 15.97 -29.02
C ALA A 425 11.88 16.30 -30.26
N GLY A 426 12.38 15.28 -30.98
CA GLY A 426 13.06 15.45 -32.25
C GLY A 426 12.17 16.07 -33.33
N VAL A 427 10.93 15.59 -33.45
CA VAL A 427 9.94 16.20 -34.38
C VAL A 427 9.66 17.65 -33.98
N TYR A 428 9.45 17.91 -32.70
CA TYR A 428 9.25 19.29 -32.23
C TYR A 428 10.44 20.18 -32.54
N LEU A 429 11.65 19.76 -32.16
CA LEU A 429 12.86 20.56 -32.26
C LEU A 429 13.24 20.85 -33.72
N PHE A 430 13.20 19.85 -34.60
CA PHE A 430 13.74 19.99 -35.96
C PHE A 430 12.67 20.28 -37.05
N ALA A 431 11.40 19.93 -36.82
CA ALA A 431 10.36 20.13 -37.83
C ALA A 431 9.39 21.28 -37.49
N LEU A 432 9.03 21.44 -36.21
CA LEU A 432 7.98 22.37 -35.82
C LEU A 432 8.52 23.71 -35.27
N MET A 433 9.54 23.69 -34.42
CA MET A 433 10.12 24.89 -33.79
C MET A 433 10.71 25.89 -34.76
N PRO A 434 11.33 25.51 -35.89
CA PRO A 434 11.84 26.48 -36.86
C PRO A 434 10.80 27.46 -37.39
N ASN A 435 9.51 27.12 -37.32
CA ASN A 435 8.40 27.94 -37.78
C ASN A 435 7.73 28.78 -36.65
N VAL A 436 8.29 28.72 -35.43
CA VAL A 436 7.74 29.42 -34.26
C VAL A 436 8.55 30.70 -34.03
N HIS A 437 7.85 31.85 -34.04
CA HIS A 437 8.51 33.16 -33.95
C HIS A 437 8.08 33.96 -32.73
N ASP A 438 7.02 33.57 -32.08
CA ASP A 438 6.46 34.26 -30.91
C ASP A 438 5.93 33.28 -29.86
N PHE A 439 5.72 33.77 -28.64
CA PHE A 439 5.22 32.93 -27.54
C PHE A 439 3.79 32.40 -27.81
N GLY A 440 2.96 33.15 -28.55
CA GLY A 440 1.58 32.71 -28.88
C GLY A 440 1.57 31.47 -29.76
N SER A 441 2.39 31.47 -30.83
CA SER A 441 2.54 30.30 -31.72
C SER A 441 3.16 29.10 -31.00
N LEU A 442 4.13 29.34 -30.10
CA LEU A 442 4.69 28.30 -29.23
C LEU A 442 3.64 27.69 -28.32
N ALA A 443 2.83 28.54 -27.67
CA ALA A 443 1.79 28.09 -26.77
C ALA A 443 0.73 27.25 -27.49
N ILE A 444 0.29 27.63 -28.69
CA ILE A 444 -0.65 26.85 -29.51
C ILE A 444 -0.05 25.50 -29.92
N LEU A 445 1.21 25.50 -30.34
CA LEU A 445 1.92 24.29 -30.77
C LEU A 445 2.03 23.26 -29.62
N LEU A 446 2.31 23.71 -28.41
CA LEU A 446 2.41 22.87 -27.24
C LEU A 446 1.05 22.49 -26.65
N ALA A 447 0.02 23.33 -26.83
CA ALA A 447 -1.30 23.15 -26.21
C ALA A 447 -1.97 21.85 -26.65
N VAL A 448 -2.00 21.54 -27.94
CA VAL A 448 -2.75 20.39 -28.47
C VAL A 448 -2.25 19.05 -27.86
N PRO A 449 -0.95 18.69 -27.98
CA PRO A 449 -0.48 17.42 -27.43
C PRO A 449 -0.52 17.39 -25.90
N LEU A 450 -0.20 18.51 -25.23
CA LEU A 450 -0.20 18.55 -23.77
C LEU A 450 -1.60 18.51 -23.16
N LEU A 451 -2.63 19.05 -23.85
CA LEU A 451 -4.02 18.87 -23.45
C LEU A 451 -4.45 17.41 -23.58
N LEU A 452 -4.12 16.75 -24.69
CA LEU A 452 -4.44 15.33 -24.87
C LEU A 452 -3.73 14.45 -23.86
N LEU A 453 -2.43 14.64 -23.65
CA LEU A 453 -1.66 13.93 -22.63
C LEU A 453 -2.21 14.21 -21.22
N GLY A 454 -2.56 15.44 -20.91
CA GLY A 454 -3.11 15.83 -19.60
C GLY A 454 -4.44 15.13 -19.29
N THR A 455 -5.33 14.90 -20.27
CA THR A 455 -6.56 14.13 -20.04
C THR A 455 -6.26 12.67 -19.63
N LEU A 456 -5.26 12.07 -20.24
CA LEU A 456 -4.82 10.72 -19.89
C LEU A 456 -4.09 10.69 -18.53
N ALA A 457 -3.35 11.73 -18.18
CA ALA A 457 -2.71 11.90 -16.89
C ALA A 457 -3.72 12.02 -15.73
N GLY A 458 -4.94 12.48 -16.02
CA GLY A 458 -6.07 12.49 -15.07
C GLY A 458 -6.56 11.10 -14.68
N ARG A 459 -6.18 10.04 -15.41
CA ARG A 459 -6.57 8.64 -15.16
C ARG A 459 -5.50 7.90 -14.38
N PRO A 460 -5.79 7.35 -13.19
CA PRO A 460 -4.79 6.69 -12.34
C PRO A 460 -3.98 5.59 -13.06
N GLN A 461 -4.63 4.86 -13.98
CA GLN A 461 -4.02 3.75 -14.73
C GLN A 461 -2.89 4.19 -15.68
N HIS A 462 -2.96 5.41 -16.22
CA HIS A 462 -2.04 5.92 -17.23
C HIS A 462 -1.19 7.09 -16.73
N ALA A 463 -1.53 7.67 -15.58
CA ALA A 463 -0.93 8.88 -15.05
C ALA A 463 0.61 8.84 -15.02
N GLY A 464 1.19 7.76 -14.49
CA GLY A 464 2.64 7.64 -14.37
C GLY A 464 3.37 7.69 -15.73
N THR A 465 2.94 6.87 -16.70
CA THR A 465 3.57 6.80 -18.02
C THR A 465 3.38 8.10 -18.80
N VAL A 466 2.21 8.70 -18.73
CA VAL A 466 1.89 9.93 -19.45
C VAL A 466 2.66 11.14 -18.91
N ILE A 467 2.78 11.24 -17.58
CA ILE A 467 3.59 12.30 -16.95
C ILE A 467 5.07 12.16 -17.38
N VAL A 468 5.59 10.94 -17.43
CA VAL A 468 6.96 10.69 -17.91
C VAL A 468 7.12 11.16 -19.36
N ILE A 469 6.18 10.80 -20.26
CA ILE A 469 6.23 11.24 -21.66
C ILE A 469 6.21 12.77 -21.75
N ALA A 470 5.30 13.42 -21.04
CA ALA A 470 5.19 14.89 -21.07
C ALA A 470 6.46 15.56 -20.56
N VAL A 471 6.96 15.15 -19.38
CA VAL A 471 8.13 15.74 -18.74
C VAL A 471 9.40 15.51 -19.56
N GLN A 472 9.64 14.30 -20.05
CA GLN A 472 10.82 14.01 -20.87
C GLN A 472 10.76 14.69 -22.24
N THR A 473 9.58 14.80 -22.87
CA THR A 473 9.44 15.52 -24.13
C THR A 473 9.78 17.00 -23.93
N ILE A 474 9.22 17.66 -22.89
CA ILE A 474 9.53 19.05 -22.55
C ILE A 474 11.03 19.23 -22.28
N SER A 475 11.63 18.32 -21.48
CA SER A 475 13.05 18.40 -21.12
C SER A 475 13.98 18.17 -22.33
N ASN A 476 13.60 17.28 -23.27
CA ASN A 476 14.42 17.00 -24.44
C ASN A 476 14.32 18.08 -25.55
N ILE A 477 13.21 18.85 -25.56
CA ILE A 477 13.09 20.03 -26.46
C ILE A 477 14.02 21.16 -26.01
N THR A 478 14.40 21.20 -24.71
CA THR A 478 15.33 22.21 -24.14
C THR A 478 14.96 23.64 -24.55
N LEU A 479 13.69 24.03 -24.34
CA LEU A 479 13.20 25.37 -24.68
C LEU A 479 14.02 26.45 -23.97
N GLN A 480 14.62 27.37 -24.74
CA GLN A 480 15.40 28.52 -24.31
C GLN A 480 14.85 29.80 -24.93
N ASP A 481 15.42 30.92 -24.58
CA ASP A 481 15.12 32.27 -25.16
C ASP A 481 15.43 32.37 -26.65
N SER A 482 16.36 31.56 -27.15
CA SER A 482 16.76 31.50 -28.54
C SER A 482 16.71 30.07 -29.07
N TYR A 483 16.31 29.92 -30.34
CA TYR A 483 16.30 28.59 -30.99
C TYR A 483 17.76 28.18 -31.29
N ARG A 484 18.19 27.11 -30.62
CA ARG A 484 19.49 26.47 -30.83
C ARG A 484 19.28 24.95 -30.94
N ALA A 485 19.15 24.46 -32.16
CA ALA A 485 19.01 23.03 -32.41
C ALA A 485 20.30 22.47 -32.98
N ASP A 486 20.96 21.63 -32.21
CA ASP A 486 22.07 20.79 -32.64
C ASP A 486 21.61 19.33 -32.67
N PHE A 487 21.56 18.77 -33.88
CA PHE A 487 21.11 17.39 -34.07
C PHE A 487 22.07 16.37 -33.44
N GLN A 488 23.38 16.63 -33.50
CA GLN A 488 24.37 15.73 -32.95
C GLN A 488 24.25 15.67 -31.42
N LEU A 489 24.18 16.81 -30.77
CA LEU A 489 23.98 16.91 -29.33
C LEU A 489 22.65 16.25 -28.89
N PHE A 490 21.58 16.55 -29.61
CA PHE A 490 20.27 15.96 -29.33
C PHE A 490 20.31 14.43 -29.45
N ALA A 491 20.86 13.89 -30.55
CA ALA A 491 20.95 12.47 -30.79
C ALA A 491 21.84 11.76 -29.76
N ASP A 492 22.93 12.40 -29.36
CA ASP A 492 23.86 11.88 -28.37
C ASP A 492 23.22 11.78 -26.98
N ILE A 493 22.54 12.83 -26.53
CA ILE A 493 21.80 12.85 -25.25
C ILE A 493 20.64 11.83 -25.29
N ALA A 494 19.89 11.74 -26.39
CA ALA A 494 18.78 10.80 -26.54
C ALA A 494 19.27 9.35 -26.49
N LEU A 495 20.39 9.05 -27.18
CA LEU A 495 21.01 7.72 -27.15
C LEU A 495 21.52 7.37 -25.76
N SER A 496 22.24 8.29 -25.10
CA SER A 496 22.74 8.12 -23.73
C SER A 496 21.58 7.83 -22.75
N THR A 497 20.50 8.60 -22.84
CA THR A 497 19.32 8.43 -22.00
C THR A 497 18.67 7.05 -22.22
N ALA A 498 18.49 6.65 -23.50
CA ALA A 498 17.92 5.34 -23.83
C ALA A 498 18.79 4.18 -23.32
N LEU A 499 20.11 4.26 -23.50
CA LEU A 499 21.06 3.26 -22.99
C LEU A 499 21.10 3.23 -21.47
N GLY A 500 20.98 4.37 -20.80
CA GLY A 500 20.88 4.44 -19.33
C GLY A 500 19.67 3.70 -18.78
N VAL A 501 18.48 3.92 -19.38
CA VAL A 501 17.26 3.19 -18.97
C VAL A 501 17.36 1.71 -19.32
N LEU A 502 17.94 1.35 -20.48
CA LEU A 502 18.18 -0.03 -20.86
C LEU A 502 19.13 -0.73 -19.85
N PHE A 503 20.20 -0.07 -19.43
CA PHE A 503 21.08 -0.57 -18.41
C PHE A 503 20.34 -0.81 -17.08
N ALA A 504 19.52 0.15 -16.63
CA ALA A 504 18.71 0.01 -15.43
C ALA A 504 17.72 -1.16 -15.54
N PHE A 505 17.13 -1.39 -16.72
CA PHE A 505 16.27 -2.54 -16.99
C PHE A 505 17.02 -3.87 -16.87
N VAL A 506 18.17 -3.98 -17.52
CA VAL A 506 19.02 -5.20 -17.47
C VAL A 506 19.47 -5.45 -16.04
N TRP A 507 19.92 -4.41 -15.34
CA TRP A 507 20.34 -4.49 -13.94
C TRP A 507 19.22 -4.99 -13.02
N ALA A 508 18.04 -4.41 -13.15
CA ALA A 508 16.88 -4.83 -12.37
C ALA A 508 16.52 -6.31 -12.63
N ARG A 509 16.64 -6.76 -13.88
CA ARG A 509 16.36 -8.14 -14.24
C ARG A 509 17.41 -9.13 -13.71
N LEU A 510 18.66 -8.72 -13.61
CA LEU A 510 19.75 -9.53 -13.07
C LEU A 510 19.74 -9.60 -11.54
N THR A 511 19.49 -8.47 -10.88
CA THR A 511 19.61 -8.37 -9.41
C THR A 511 18.32 -8.68 -8.67
N ARG A 512 17.15 -8.51 -9.32
CA ARG A 512 15.83 -8.72 -8.72
C ARG A 512 14.95 -9.70 -9.52
N PRO A 513 15.43 -10.92 -9.82
CA PRO A 513 14.66 -11.91 -10.56
C PRO A 513 13.52 -12.54 -9.73
N PHE A 514 13.44 -12.18 -8.43
CA PHE A 514 12.68 -12.93 -7.42
C PHE A 514 11.17 -12.73 -7.48
N GLY A 515 10.67 -11.66 -8.11
CA GLY A 515 9.23 -11.41 -8.32
C GLY A 515 8.37 -11.38 -7.04
N THR A 516 7.06 -11.26 -7.26
CA THR A 516 6.03 -11.17 -6.20
C THR A 516 5.96 -12.44 -5.33
N LEU A 517 6.20 -13.63 -5.91
CA LEU A 517 6.16 -14.90 -5.17
C LEU A 517 7.22 -14.96 -4.07
N TRP A 518 8.46 -14.54 -4.35
CA TRP A 518 9.51 -14.52 -3.35
C TRP A 518 9.24 -13.53 -2.22
N ALA A 519 8.76 -12.32 -2.59
CA ALA A 519 8.35 -11.31 -1.62
C ALA A 519 7.21 -11.82 -0.73
N ALA A 520 6.20 -12.48 -1.30
CA ALA A 520 5.12 -13.11 -0.57
C ALA A 520 5.63 -14.20 0.40
N ARG A 521 6.46 -15.14 -0.07
CA ARG A 521 7.06 -16.19 0.78
C ARG A 521 7.87 -15.61 1.94
N ARG A 522 8.58 -14.52 1.71
CA ARG A 522 9.34 -13.84 2.75
C ARG A 522 8.43 -13.21 3.81
N LEU A 523 7.33 -12.58 3.38
CA LEU A 523 6.32 -12.02 4.29
C LEU A 523 5.61 -13.12 5.08
N VAL A 524 5.27 -14.25 4.47
CA VAL A 524 4.71 -15.43 5.15
C VAL A 524 5.68 -15.92 6.23
N ARG A 525 6.96 -16.08 5.91
CA ARG A 525 7.95 -16.48 6.91
C ARG A 525 8.04 -15.51 8.08
N HIS A 526 8.03 -14.21 7.83
CA HIS A 526 7.98 -13.19 8.89
C HIS A 526 6.66 -13.29 9.67
N GLY A 527 5.57 -13.76 9.01
CA GLY A 527 4.32 -14.11 9.62
C GLY A 527 4.45 -15.15 10.72
N TRP A 528 5.05 -16.27 10.40
CA TRP A 528 5.27 -17.32 11.35
C TRP A 528 6.13 -16.87 12.53
N LEU A 529 7.19 -16.07 12.29
CA LEU A 529 7.98 -15.48 13.37
C LEU A 529 7.19 -14.54 14.28
N SER A 530 6.27 -13.75 13.71
CA SER A 530 5.39 -12.88 14.50
C SER A 530 4.36 -13.68 15.29
N LEU A 531 3.77 -14.74 14.71
CA LEU A 531 2.86 -15.63 15.44
C LEU A 531 3.56 -16.33 16.59
N ALA A 532 4.79 -16.78 16.37
CA ALA A 532 5.63 -17.35 17.43
C ALA A 532 5.95 -16.33 18.54
N ALA A 533 6.15 -15.05 18.18
CA ALA A 533 6.37 -13.97 19.15
C ALA A 533 5.09 -13.62 19.93
N LEU A 534 3.92 -13.62 19.27
CA LEU A 534 2.62 -13.41 19.91
C LEU A 534 2.26 -14.53 20.88
N ALA A 535 2.71 -15.75 20.64
CA ALA A 535 2.53 -16.90 21.52
C ALA A 535 3.54 -16.94 22.69
N ASP A 536 4.43 -15.96 22.85
CA ASP A 536 5.40 -15.89 23.93
C ASP A 536 4.88 -15.04 25.10
N LEU A 537 4.42 -15.68 26.16
CA LEU A 537 3.92 -15.02 27.38
C LEU A 537 4.88 -14.01 28.00
N ARG A 538 6.19 -14.23 27.89
CA ARG A 538 7.22 -13.34 28.42
C ARG A 538 7.26 -11.97 27.72
N ARG A 539 6.76 -11.89 26.48
CA ARG A 539 6.70 -10.67 25.66
C ARG A 539 5.40 -9.90 25.77
N TRP A 540 4.40 -10.43 26.47
CA TRP A 540 3.06 -9.82 26.57
C TRP A 540 3.04 -8.43 27.22
N ARG A 541 4.15 -7.99 27.81
CA ARG A 541 4.26 -6.66 28.46
C ARG A 541 4.44 -5.48 27.51
N ASN A 542 4.79 -5.70 26.20
CA ASN A 542 5.00 -4.67 25.18
C ASN A 542 3.89 -4.75 24.11
N GLU A 543 2.68 -4.44 24.48
CA GLU A 543 1.45 -4.87 23.81
C GLU A 543 1.10 -4.19 22.49
N ALA A 544 1.46 -2.90 22.29
CA ALA A 544 0.96 -2.10 21.19
C ALA A 544 1.62 -2.41 19.83
N ASP A 545 2.89 -2.74 19.87
CA ASP A 545 3.74 -2.75 18.67
C ASP A 545 3.52 -3.99 17.81
N ASP A 546 3.23 -5.13 18.43
CA ASP A 546 3.13 -6.42 17.74
C ASP A 546 1.84 -6.55 16.92
N ALA A 547 0.70 -6.05 17.45
CA ALA A 547 -0.59 -6.12 16.77
C ALA A 547 -0.62 -5.27 15.50
N SER A 548 -0.12 -4.03 15.59
CA SER A 548 -0.06 -3.12 14.46
C SER A 548 0.86 -3.64 13.35
N SER A 549 2.04 -4.15 13.72
CA SER A 549 2.99 -4.73 12.76
C SER A 549 2.45 -5.99 12.09
N PHE A 550 1.69 -6.81 12.82
CA PHE A 550 1.03 -8.01 12.30
C PHE A 550 -0.01 -7.67 11.23
N ILE A 551 -0.90 -6.70 11.50
CA ILE A 551 -1.93 -6.26 10.55
C ILE A 551 -1.32 -5.58 9.33
N ASP A 552 -0.33 -4.68 9.54
CA ASP A 552 0.37 -4.01 8.43
C ASP A 552 1.05 -5.04 7.49
N ARG A 553 1.62 -6.11 8.05
CA ARG A 553 2.21 -7.18 7.26
C ARG A 553 1.18 -7.95 6.44
N ILE A 554 0.04 -8.28 7.04
CA ILE A 554 -1.05 -8.95 6.31
C ILE A 554 -1.56 -8.07 5.18
N ALA A 555 -1.74 -6.78 5.43
CA ALA A 555 -2.11 -5.81 4.42
C ALA A 555 -1.13 -5.72 3.25
N GLN A 556 0.17 -5.99 3.50
CA GLN A 556 1.18 -6.09 2.45
C GLN A 556 1.17 -7.44 1.73
N LEU A 557 0.80 -8.53 2.41
CA LEU A 557 0.80 -9.88 1.87
C LEU A 557 -0.37 -10.09 0.90
N LEU A 558 -1.59 -9.65 1.27
CA LEU A 558 -2.81 -9.89 0.51
C LEU A 558 -2.77 -9.41 -0.95
N PRO A 559 -2.29 -8.18 -1.29
CA PRO A 559 -2.19 -7.75 -2.68
C PRO A 559 -1.23 -8.60 -3.51
N ARG A 560 -0.18 -9.14 -2.86
CA ARG A 560 0.80 -10.01 -3.52
C ARG A 560 0.22 -11.38 -3.81
N LEU A 561 -0.53 -11.93 -2.88
CA LEU A 561 -1.25 -13.19 -3.08
C LEU A 561 -2.33 -13.07 -4.16
N ALA A 562 -3.04 -11.94 -4.23
CA ALA A 562 -4.05 -11.69 -5.25
C ALA A 562 -3.47 -11.62 -6.68
N GLN A 563 -2.17 -11.36 -6.83
CA GLN A 563 -1.48 -11.36 -8.12
C GLN A 563 -0.95 -12.75 -8.54
N LEU A 564 -0.98 -13.72 -7.63
CA LEU A 564 -0.52 -15.08 -7.85
C LEU A 564 -1.75 -15.96 -8.13
N ASP A 565 -2.18 -16.03 -9.39
CA ASP A 565 -3.43 -16.69 -9.84
C ASP A 565 -3.53 -18.19 -9.51
N ASP A 566 -2.43 -18.86 -9.16
CA ASP A 566 -2.33 -20.33 -9.09
C ASP A 566 -2.11 -20.91 -7.67
N ASP A 567 -1.90 -20.08 -6.64
CA ASP A 567 -1.51 -20.58 -5.31
C ASP A 567 -2.67 -20.47 -4.31
N ARG A 568 -3.75 -21.27 -4.54
CA ARG A 568 -4.88 -21.41 -3.61
C ARG A 568 -4.45 -21.82 -2.20
N LEU A 569 -3.37 -22.61 -2.10
CA LEU A 569 -2.78 -23.05 -0.84
C LEU A 569 -2.22 -21.85 -0.04
N ALA A 570 -1.50 -20.94 -0.69
CA ALA A 570 -0.93 -19.76 -0.03
C ALA A 570 -1.98 -18.78 0.50
N LEU A 571 -3.14 -18.67 -0.16
CA LEU A 571 -4.23 -17.81 0.27
C LEU A 571 -4.97 -18.38 1.49
N ASN A 572 -5.23 -19.69 1.50
CA ASN A 572 -5.85 -20.42 2.62
C ASN A 572 -4.95 -20.37 3.85
N ASP A 573 -3.63 -20.51 3.65
CA ASP A 573 -2.64 -20.44 4.72
C ASP A 573 -2.56 -19.05 5.34
N ALA A 574 -2.57 -17.99 4.53
CA ALA A 574 -2.58 -16.61 5.03
C ALA A 574 -3.84 -16.30 5.85
N THR A 575 -4.99 -16.82 5.44
CA THR A 575 -6.26 -16.67 6.18
C THR A 575 -6.23 -17.41 7.52
N ARG A 576 -5.61 -18.60 7.55
CA ARG A 576 -5.40 -19.38 8.77
C ARG A 576 -4.46 -18.65 9.74
N GLU A 577 -3.34 -18.15 9.26
CA GLU A 577 -2.39 -17.36 10.06
C GLU A 577 -3.06 -16.12 10.65
N LEU A 578 -3.91 -15.47 9.88
CA LEU A 578 -4.67 -14.30 10.30
C LEU A 578 -5.61 -14.67 11.46
N ARG A 579 -6.36 -15.78 11.35
CA ARG A 579 -7.24 -16.25 12.42
C ARG A 579 -6.47 -16.55 13.71
N VAL A 580 -5.38 -17.31 13.59
CA VAL A 580 -4.53 -17.63 14.76
C VAL A 580 -3.96 -16.37 15.40
N GLY A 581 -3.46 -15.43 14.60
CA GLY A 581 -2.90 -14.18 15.10
C GLY A 581 -3.91 -13.33 15.85
N PHE A 582 -5.12 -13.17 15.33
CA PHE A 582 -6.17 -12.41 16.03
C PHE A 582 -6.61 -13.09 17.33
N ARG A 583 -6.69 -14.42 17.38
CA ARG A 583 -7.00 -15.13 18.63
C ARG A 583 -5.90 -15.00 19.68
N LEU A 584 -4.63 -15.02 19.26
CA LEU A 584 -3.51 -14.77 20.17
C LEU A 584 -3.53 -13.31 20.70
N LEU A 585 -3.87 -12.33 19.86
CA LEU A 585 -4.04 -10.94 20.27
C LEU A 585 -5.21 -10.78 21.25
N GLU A 586 -6.37 -11.40 20.96
CA GLU A 586 -7.54 -11.39 21.84
C GLU A 586 -7.21 -12.01 23.22
N LEU A 587 -6.48 -13.13 23.24
CA LEU A 587 -6.05 -13.78 24.46
C LEU A 587 -5.13 -12.89 25.31
N ARG A 588 -4.25 -12.17 24.64
CA ARG A 588 -3.32 -11.22 25.25
C ARG A 588 -4.05 -10.00 25.85
N GLU A 589 -5.07 -9.50 25.15
CA GLU A 589 -5.90 -8.38 25.63
C GLU A 589 -6.70 -8.70 26.89
N LEU A 590 -7.10 -9.95 27.05
CA LEU A 590 -7.80 -10.40 28.26
C LEU A 590 -6.95 -10.30 29.53
N ARG A 591 -5.62 -10.16 29.42
CA ARG A 591 -4.68 -10.11 30.55
C ARG A 591 -5.01 -11.15 31.61
N PRO A 592 -4.97 -12.43 31.26
CA PRO A 592 -5.42 -13.47 32.16
C PRO A 592 -4.62 -13.45 33.49
N ALA A 593 -5.29 -13.82 34.60
CA ALA A 593 -4.63 -13.92 35.89
C ALA A 593 -3.47 -14.94 35.83
N PRO A 594 -2.41 -14.80 36.63
CA PRO A 594 -1.22 -15.67 36.61
C PRO A 594 -1.55 -17.17 36.66
N ALA A 595 -2.61 -17.55 37.38
CA ALA A 595 -3.10 -18.94 37.45
C ALA A 595 -3.62 -19.45 36.12
N ILE A 596 -4.24 -18.57 35.31
CA ILE A 596 -4.73 -18.90 33.96
C ILE A 596 -3.56 -18.91 32.97
N GLU A 597 -2.60 -17.96 33.09
CA GLU A 597 -1.37 -17.96 32.28
C GLU A 597 -0.62 -19.28 32.41
N GLN A 598 -0.51 -19.82 33.63
CA GLN A 598 0.16 -21.09 33.87
C GLN A 598 -0.57 -22.27 33.19
N LYS A 599 -1.89 -22.24 33.09
CA LYS A 599 -2.67 -23.26 32.34
C LYS A 599 -2.51 -23.11 30.82
N LEU A 600 -2.24 -21.90 30.34
CA LEU A 600 -2.07 -21.59 28.90
C LEU A 600 -0.62 -21.81 28.40
N GLU A 601 0.36 -21.79 29.29
CA GLU A 601 1.80 -21.88 28.92
C GLU A 601 2.13 -23.11 28.06
N PRO A 602 1.63 -24.33 28.32
CA PRO A 602 1.92 -25.48 27.47
C PRO A 602 1.37 -25.31 26.04
N VAL A 603 0.15 -24.80 25.90
CA VAL A 603 -0.49 -24.57 24.60
C VAL A 603 0.28 -23.53 23.80
N LEU A 604 0.55 -22.37 24.41
CA LEU A 604 1.26 -21.27 23.77
C LEU A 604 2.69 -21.67 23.42
N GLY A 605 3.37 -22.46 24.29
CA GLY A 605 4.69 -23.03 24.01
C GLY A 605 4.70 -23.93 22.77
N MET A 606 3.71 -24.78 22.62
CA MET A 606 3.59 -25.65 21.43
C MET A 606 3.24 -24.85 20.16
N ILE A 607 2.35 -23.88 20.24
CA ILE A 607 2.03 -22.96 19.12
C ILE A 607 3.31 -22.22 18.67
N ARG A 608 4.06 -21.69 19.64
CA ARG A 608 5.34 -21.02 19.38
C ARG A 608 6.32 -21.97 18.67
N ALA A 609 6.51 -23.19 19.18
CA ALA A 609 7.41 -24.17 18.60
C ALA A 609 7.01 -24.55 17.18
N HIS A 610 5.71 -24.74 16.91
CA HIS A 610 5.18 -25.04 15.59
C HIS A 610 5.52 -23.94 14.58
N PHE A 611 5.21 -22.67 14.88
CA PHE A 611 5.47 -21.57 13.94
C PHE A 611 6.97 -21.27 13.78
N LEU A 612 7.80 -21.49 14.80
CA LEU A 612 9.26 -21.43 14.66
C LEU A 612 9.79 -22.55 13.73
N ALA A 613 9.23 -23.76 13.83
CA ALA A 613 9.58 -24.86 12.94
C ALA A 613 9.18 -24.54 11.49
N CYS A 614 7.98 -23.99 11.23
CA CYS A 614 7.56 -23.52 9.90
C CYS A 614 8.52 -22.47 9.35
N ALA A 615 8.89 -21.47 10.17
CA ALA A 615 9.79 -20.40 9.76
C ALA A 615 11.22 -20.93 9.43
N THR A 616 11.67 -21.97 10.14
CA THR A 616 12.98 -22.61 9.92
C THR A 616 12.96 -23.51 8.68
N ALA A 617 11.92 -24.32 8.52
CA ALA A 617 11.70 -25.17 7.34
C ALA A 617 11.40 -24.36 6.07
N ARG A 618 11.03 -23.09 6.19
CA ARG A 618 10.57 -22.21 5.10
C ARG A 618 9.37 -22.79 4.32
N SER A 619 8.60 -23.63 4.98
CA SER A 619 7.40 -24.29 4.47
C SER A 619 6.41 -24.46 5.60
N GLN A 620 5.13 -24.50 5.24
CA GLN A 620 4.10 -24.85 6.20
C GLN A 620 4.22 -26.31 6.58
N LEU A 621 4.24 -26.55 7.88
CA LEU A 621 4.24 -27.91 8.44
C LEU A 621 2.82 -28.27 8.88
N PRO A 622 2.42 -29.54 8.79
CA PRO A 622 1.14 -29.99 9.32
C PRO A 622 1.10 -29.73 10.85
N THR A 623 -0.06 -29.33 11.34
CA THR A 623 -0.30 -29.16 12.77
C THR A 623 -0.19 -30.50 13.48
N LEU A 624 0.56 -30.56 14.58
CA LEU A 624 0.84 -31.78 15.32
C LEU A 624 -0.38 -32.19 16.14
N GLU A 625 -0.77 -33.46 16.10
CA GLU A 625 -1.82 -34.03 16.96
C GLU A 625 -1.61 -33.73 18.46
N PRO A 626 -0.38 -33.80 19.03
CA PRO A 626 -0.14 -33.41 20.42
C PRO A 626 -0.56 -31.98 20.77
N LEU A 627 -0.54 -31.04 19.83
CA LEU A 627 -1.02 -29.68 20.04
C LEU A 627 -2.55 -29.68 20.21
N ARG A 628 -3.26 -30.52 19.49
CA ARG A 628 -4.71 -30.69 19.63
C ARG A 628 -5.08 -31.20 21.01
N ASP A 629 -4.40 -32.26 21.45
CA ASP A 629 -4.65 -32.87 22.76
C ASP A 629 -4.37 -31.86 23.91
N THR A 630 -3.30 -31.08 23.76
CA THR A 630 -2.95 -30.04 24.73
C THR A 630 -3.98 -28.91 24.76
N LEU A 631 -4.52 -28.50 23.61
CA LEU A 631 -5.60 -27.51 23.52
C LEU A 631 -6.89 -28.02 24.19
N GLU A 632 -7.24 -29.30 23.97
CA GLU A 632 -8.43 -29.91 24.56
C GLU A 632 -8.28 -30.06 26.07
N ALA A 633 -7.12 -30.45 26.56
CA ALA A 633 -6.83 -30.49 28.01
C ALA A 633 -6.93 -29.12 28.66
N ALA A 634 -6.34 -28.09 28.05
CA ALA A 634 -6.41 -26.71 28.56
C ALA A 634 -7.85 -26.18 28.57
N LEU A 635 -8.65 -26.51 27.53
CA LEU A 635 -10.07 -26.15 27.50
C LEU A 635 -10.84 -26.76 28.65
N LEU A 636 -10.66 -28.06 28.94
CA LEU A 636 -11.30 -28.74 30.06
C LEU A 636 -10.90 -28.13 31.41
N ASP A 637 -9.65 -27.77 31.60
CA ASP A 637 -9.17 -27.13 32.82
C ASP A 637 -9.68 -25.70 33.03
N LEU A 638 -9.82 -24.96 31.93
CA LEU A 638 -10.40 -23.62 31.96
C LEU A 638 -11.91 -23.64 32.22
N GLN A 639 -12.63 -24.64 31.68
CA GLN A 639 -14.07 -24.80 31.92
C GLN A 639 -14.42 -25.22 33.34
N ARG A 640 -13.50 -25.91 34.05
CA ARG A 640 -13.66 -26.25 35.46
C ARG A 640 -13.48 -25.06 36.41
N ASP A 641 -12.90 -23.98 35.91
CA ASP A 641 -12.66 -22.76 36.67
C ASP A 641 -13.84 -21.79 36.48
N ALA A 642 -14.60 -21.55 37.55
CA ALA A 642 -15.80 -20.72 37.53
C ALA A 642 -15.53 -19.22 37.41
N SER A 643 -14.25 -18.80 37.28
CA SER A 643 -13.92 -17.38 37.15
C SER A 643 -14.31 -16.81 35.78
N PRO A 644 -14.82 -15.58 35.70
CA PRO A 644 -15.17 -14.95 34.43
C PRO A 644 -13.99 -14.86 33.45
N SER A 645 -12.79 -14.66 33.96
CA SER A 645 -11.56 -14.60 33.16
C SER A 645 -11.16 -15.97 32.58
N ALA A 646 -11.38 -17.07 33.30
CA ALA A 646 -11.18 -18.41 32.77
C ALA A 646 -12.19 -18.77 31.68
N HIS A 647 -13.44 -18.35 31.87
CA HIS A 647 -14.48 -18.53 30.84
C HIS A 647 -14.14 -17.78 29.55
N GLN A 648 -13.71 -16.53 29.63
CA GLN A 648 -13.25 -15.75 28.47
C GLN A 648 -12.03 -16.38 27.79
N ALA A 649 -11.03 -16.81 28.58
CA ALA A 649 -9.86 -17.51 28.05
C ALA A 649 -10.23 -18.82 27.34
N ALA A 650 -11.15 -19.61 27.91
CA ALA A 650 -11.65 -20.84 27.29
C ALA A 650 -12.28 -20.59 25.91
N GLN A 651 -13.04 -19.50 25.78
CA GLN A 651 -13.64 -19.11 24.50
C GLN A 651 -12.58 -18.82 23.43
N VAL A 652 -11.52 -18.08 23.79
CA VAL A 652 -10.43 -17.75 22.87
C VAL A 652 -9.60 -18.98 22.50
N VAL A 653 -9.27 -19.82 23.49
CA VAL A 653 -8.55 -21.09 23.26
C VAL A 653 -9.36 -22.04 22.36
N HIS A 654 -10.66 -22.07 22.54
CA HIS A 654 -11.53 -22.80 21.62
C HIS A 654 -11.46 -22.22 20.19
N GLY A 655 -11.43 -20.89 20.04
CA GLY A 655 -11.18 -20.23 18.76
C GLY A 655 -9.81 -20.58 18.12
N LEU A 656 -8.74 -20.68 18.94
CA LEU A 656 -7.43 -21.12 18.49
C LEU A 656 -7.44 -22.57 17.98
N ARG A 657 -8.08 -23.47 18.71
CA ARG A 657 -8.25 -24.88 18.29
C ARG A 657 -8.80 -24.99 16.88
N LEU A 658 -9.79 -24.19 16.56
CA LEU A 658 -10.45 -24.26 15.28
C LEU A 658 -9.70 -23.53 14.17
N ALA A 659 -9.01 -22.44 14.49
CA ALA A 659 -8.12 -21.80 13.53
C ALA A 659 -6.98 -22.73 13.13
N LEU A 660 -6.49 -23.56 14.06
CA LEU A 660 -5.38 -24.50 13.82
C LEU A 660 -5.83 -25.82 13.18
N PHE A 661 -7.04 -26.30 13.44
CA PHE A 661 -7.54 -27.63 13.05
C PHE A 661 -8.87 -27.57 12.29
N ALA A 662 -9.07 -26.58 11.42
CA ALA A 662 -10.30 -26.39 10.65
C ALA A 662 -10.71 -27.62 9.81
N ASP A 663 -9.74 -28.40 9.35
CA ASP A 663 -9.96 -29.55 8.47
C ASP A 663 -10.29 -30.85 9.21
N ALA A 664 -10.15 -30.91 10.53
CA ALA A 664 -10.36 -32.15 11.30
C ALA A 664 -11.84 -32.55 11.43
N SER A 665 -12.78 -31.66 11.18
CA SER A 665 -14.21 -31.98 11.17
C SER A 665 -14.68 -32.72 9.90
N ALA A 666 -13.94 -32.68 8.82
CA ALA A 666 -14.24 -33.44 7.60
C ALA A 666 -13.73 -34.89 7.66
N SER A 667 -12.71 -35.20 8.45
CA SER A 667 -12.14 -36.55 8.56
C SER A 667 -12.83 -37.47 9.54
N VAL A 668 -13.63 -36.96 10.47
CA VAL A 668 -14.37 -37.80 11.47
C VAL A 668 -15.64 -38.46 10.86
N ARG A 669 -16.06 -38.09 9.64
CA ARG A 669 -17.18 -38.76 8.96
C ARG A 669 -16.81 -39.92 8.04
N ALA A 670 -15.55 -40.28 7.91
CA ALA A 670 -15.15 -41.52 7.25
C ALA A 670 -14.95 -42.62 8.30
N ALA A 671 -16.06 -43.17 8.79
CA ALA A 671 -16.03 -44.40 9.61
C ALA A 671 -15.50 -45.58 8.77
N PRO A 672 -14.66 -46.45 9.32
CA PRO A 672 -14.11 -47.57 8.59
C PRO A 672 -15.17 -48.70 8.52
N GLY A 673 -15.66 -49.00 7.35
CA GLY A 673 -16.63 -50.10 7.19
C GLY A 673 -17.13 -50.30 5.76
N GLY A 674 -16.25 -50.35 4.78
CA GLY A 674 -16.56 -50.84 3.44
C GLY A 674 -15.36 -51.51 2.81
N PRO A 675 -15.48 -52.73 2.22
CA PRO A 675 -14.35 -53.41 1.60
C PRO A 675 -13.84 -52.64 0.38
N PRO A 676 -12.54 -52.76 0.04
CA PRO A 676 -11.95 -52.06 -1.09
C PRO A 676 -12.60 -52.54 -2.40
N PRO A 677 -12.91 -51.63 -3.38
CA PRO A 677 -13.34 -52.06 -4.69
C PRO A 677 -12.18 -52.77 -5.39
N ALA A 678 -12.54 -53.94 -5.94
CA ALA A 678 -11.64 -54.85 -6.67
C ALA A 678 -10.91 -54.13 -7.81
N ALA A 679 -9.65 -54.42 -7.92
CA ALA A 679 -8.80 -54.05 -9.04
C ALA A 679 -9.36 -54.57 -10.35
N GLY A 680 -9.94 -53.72 -11.16
CA GLY A 680 -10.35 -54.01 -12.53
C GLY A 680 -9.19 -53.78 -13.50
N LEU A 681 -8.81 -54.87 -14.14
CA LEU A 681 -7.80 -54.95 -15.21
C LEU A 681 -7.97 -53.89 -16.29
N PHE A 682 -6.90 -53.27 -16.66
CA PHE A 682 -6.72 -52.58 -17.95
C PHE A 682 -6.65 -53.61 -19.09
N PRO A 683 -7.30 -53.41 -20.23
CA PRO A 683 -6.82 -53.97 -21.49
C PRO A 683 -5.89 -52.96 -22.19
N ALA A 684 -4.72 -53.45 -22.54
CA ALA A 684 -3.80 -52.81 -23.47
C ALA A 684 -4.39 -52.89 -24.90
N GLY A 685 -4.12 -51.87 -25.68
CA GLY A 685 -4.06 -52.03 -27.11
C GLY A 685 -4.62 -50.90 -27.96
N ALA A 686 -3.71 -50.33 -28.72
CA ALA A 686 -3.67 -50.05 -30.15
C ALA A 686 -3.95 -48.61 -30.62
N HIS A 687 -2.87 -48.03 -31.09
CA HIS A 687 -2.69 -47.29 -32.38
C HIS A 687 -3.74 -46.29 -32.88
N ALA A 688 -3.42 -45.02 -32.91
CA ALA A 688 -3.09 -44.22 -34.08
C ALA A 688 -2.73 -42.79 -33.63
#